data_a6ddbf8ce10071d877a4dd7ef9c0047a
#
_entry.id   a6ddbf8ce10071d877a4dd7ef9c0047a
#
_cell.length_a   1.000
_cell.length_b   1.000
_cell.length_c   1.000
_cell.angle_alpha   90.00
_cell.angle_beta   90.00
_cell.angle_gamma   90.00
#
_symmetry.space_group_name_H-M   'P 1'
#
loop_
_entity.id
_entity.type
_entity.pdbx_description
1 polymer ?
#
loop_
_entity_poly.entity_id
_entity_poly.type
_entity_poly.pdbx_seq_one_letter_code
_entity_poly.pdbx_strand_id
1 'polypeptide(L)'
;MQDTLMCIQMGKTVDDPNRLRMETSELYVKSTEEMAALFPDYPEAVENTVKIAELCNMDFQFGVHHLPEFKLPEGYTDGAAYFQKLCEEGFARRYPGAPAEYRERLAYEMGIIRQMGFVDYFLIVSDFIGYAKGRGIPVGPGRGSAAGSMVAYCMAITDVDPMKYSLYFERFLNPERVTMPDIDIDFCIRRRQEVIEYVQNKYGADHVAQIVTFGTMAARGAIRDVGRALNIPYADVDVVAKQVPSGPGALHITLDEALKLSKPLRDAYEGDERIRTLIDTAKAIEGMPRHASTHAAGVVITRKPVVDYVPLAKNDESVVTQYVMTTLEELGLLKMDFLGLRNLTILDDTVRLVQKSRPSFSLAGIPDNDPAVFQMLSEGRTSGVFQMESAGMTGVCVGLKPQNIEDITAIIALYRPGPMDSIPRFIACKHNPDKVKYKHPMLEPILSVTYGCIVYQEQVIEIFRRLAGYTLGQADMVRRAMSKKKVKDIERERQAFVYGDAGRAIAGCIANGVPEDVAKDIYDEIYAFANYAFNKAHAVAYAIVCYQTAWFKCHYTKEYMAALLTSVLDSSEKVAEYIAECRDCGIHLLPPDINESEADFTVSGEHIRFGLVAVKGVGRGFINAVLAERGRGGPFVSFPDFCQRMFDAELNKRVLENLIRCGAFDSMGIYRSRLLEAYEQLVDSIAQNKRKNLAGQFDLFGGGGDQTQSAPELQVKNIPEFTRHELMTMEKETTGLYLTGHPMDEYRDVVKQCKAASMGAILSDFAQEGGPAIYHDEQRVTLAGVITASRTKTTRNNSLMAYVTLEDDTASMEMLAFARVLGDAGPYLREGV
;
A
#
# COMPACT_ATOMS: atom_id res chain seq x y z
N MET A 1 19.44 0.17 -31.46
CA MET A 1 19.20 0.37 -30.03
C MET A 1 18.84 1.82 -29.70
N GLN A 2 19.67 2.82 -30.00
CA GLN A 2 19.37 4.25 -29.73
C GLN A 2 18.07 4.72 -30.40
N ASP A 3 17.88 4.43 -31.68
CA ASP A 3 16.62 4.72 -32.40
C ASP A 3 15.39 4.11 -31.72
N THR A 4 15.51 2.87 -31.24
CA THR A 4 14.44 2.18 -30.53
C THR A 4 14.12 2.88 -29.21
N LEU A 5 15.13 3.28 -28.43
CA LEU A 5 14.93 4.03 -27.18
C LEU A 5 14.25 5.38 -27.42
N MET A 6 14.67 6.09 -28.47
CA MET A 6 14.05 7.36 -28.87
C MET A 6 12.58 7.17 -29.27
N CYS A 7 12.28 6.11 -30.04
CA CYS A 7 10.90 5.75 -30.40
C CYS A 7 10.05 5.41 -29.16
N ILE A 8 10.60 4.68 -28.19
CA ILE A 8 9.90 4.34 -26.93
C ILE A 8 9.55 5.62 -26.17
N GLN A 9 10.51 6.54 -26.03
CA GLN A 9 10.31 7.79 -25.30
C GLN A 9 9.27 8.70 -25.96
N MET A 10 9.29 8.78 -27.29
CA MET A 10 8.43 9.68 -28.05
C MET A 10 7.09 9.05 -28.47
N GLY A 11 6.84 7.79 -28.13
CA GLY A 11 5.64 7.08 -28.55
C GLY A 11 5.52 6.85 -30.08
N LYS A 12 6.68 6.80 -30.77
CA LYS A 12 6.81 6.64 -32.22
C LYS A 12 7.27 5.23 -32.60
N THR A 13 7.22 4.91 -33.89
CA THR A 13 7.77 3.68 -34.44
C THR A 13 9.02 3.98 -35.26
N VAL A 14 9.88 2.98 -35.46
CA VAL A 14 11.11 3.13 -36.25
C VAL A 14 10.84 3.49 -37.72
N ASP A 15 9.66 3.16 -38.23
CA ASP A 15 9.22 3.42 -39.60
C ASP A 15 8.56 4.80 -39.76
N ASP A 16 8.27 5.52 -38.68
CA ASP A 16 7.65 6.85 -38.74
C ASP A 16 8.63 7.86 -39.38
N PRO A 17 8.29 8.44 -40.54
CA PRO A 17 9.17 9.41 -41.21
C PRO A 17 9.35 10.70 -40.42
N ASN A 18 8.40 11.05 -39.54
CA ASN A 18 8.41 12.28 -38.75
C ASN A 18 8.97 12.09 -37.33
N ARG A 19 9.73 11.03 -37.07
CA ARG A 19 10.40 10.82 -35.80
C ARG A 19 11.72 11.53 -35.69
N LEU A 20 12.16 11.85 -34.49
CA LEU A 20 13.52 12.29 -34.25
C LEU A 20 14.50 11.17 -34.60
N ARG A 21 15.51 11.49 -35.38
CA ARG A 21 16.62 10.59 -35.75
C ARG A 21 17.93 11.26 -35.45
N MET A 22 18.95 10.49 -35.07
CA MET A 22 20.32 10.99 -35.08
C MET A 22 20.81 10.97 -36.54
N GLU A 23 21.35 12.08 -36.98
CA GLU A 23 21.82 12.25 -38.38
C GLU A 23 23.11 11.49 -38.62
N THR A 24 23.81 11.06 -37.57
CA THR A 24 25.09 10.40 -37.63
C THR A 24 25.20 9.23 -36.68
N SER A 25 26.00 8.23 -37.03
CA SER A 25 26.43 7.13 -36.19
C SER A 25 27.67 7.45 -35.32
N GLU A 26 28.20 8.66 -35.45
CA GLU A 26 29.47 9.07 -34.84
C GLU A 26 29.37 9.52 -33.38
N LEU A 27 28.21 9.28 -32.73
CA LEU A 27 27.93 9.67 -31.34
C LEU A 27 28.34 8.58 -30.33
N TYR A 28 29.52 8.04 -30.46
CA TYR A 28 30.16 7.12 -29.53
C TYR A 28 31.39 7.75 -28.88
N VAL A 29 31.86 7.18 -27.77
CA VAL A 29 33.10 7.61 -27.12
C VAL A 29 34.25 7.22 -28.01
N LYS A 30 34.89 8.25 -28.63
CA LYS A 30 36.01 8.07 -29.56
C LYS A 30 37.33 7.91 -28.81
N SER A 31 38.26 7.18 -29.42
CA SER A 31 39.60 7.10 -28.92
C SER A 31 40.37 8.43 -29.09
N THR A 32 41.50 8.55 -28.40
CA THR A 32 42.37 9.74 -28.53
C THR A 32 42.84 9.97 -29.97
N GLU A 33 43.15 8.88 -30.69
CA GLU A 33 43.60 8.92 -32.09
C GLU A 33 42.48 9.40 -33.02
N GLU A 34 41.23 8.89 -32.80
CA GLU A 34 40.06 9.32 -33.58
C GLU A 34 39.76 10.80 -33.32
N MET A 35 39.81 11.25 -32.06
CA MET A 35 39.62 12.67 -31.73
C MET A 35 40.71 13.57 -32.32
N ALA A 36 42.00 13.16 -32.27
CA ALA A 36 43.09 13.90 -32.88
C ALA A 36 42.94 14.00 -34.40
N ALA A 37 42.43 12.95 -35.05
CA ALA A 37 42.16 12.97 -36.50
C ALA A 37 40.99 13.90 -36.87
N LEU A 38 40.00 14.10 -35.99
CA LEU A 38 38.89 15.02 -36.20
C LEU A 38 39.26 16.49 -35.97
N PHE A 39 40.26 16.75 -35.13
CA PHE A 39 40.73 18.11 -34.79
C PHE A 39 42.19 18.31 -35.05
N PRO A 40 42.69 18.10 -36.33
CA PRO A 40 44.12 18.20 -36.66
C PRO A 40 44.68 19.60 -36.48
N ASP A 41 43.83 20.62 -36.61
CA ASP A 41 44.23 22.02 -36.47
C ASP A 41 44.24 22.51 -35.01
N TYR A 42 43.79 21.68 -34.07
CA TYR A 42 43.67 22.04 -32.65
C TYR A 42 44.19 20.93 -31.72
N PRO A 43 45.47 20.51 -31.87
CA PRO A 43 46.03 19.44 -31.03
C PRO A 43 45.98 19.78 -29.55
N GLU A 44 46.13 21.06 -29.18
CA GLU A 44 46.03 21.49 -27.78
C GLU A 44 44.66 21.24 -27.16
N ALA A 45 43.58 21.19 -27.93
CA ALA A 45 42.25 20.88 -27.42
C ALA A 45 42.20 19.43 -26.91
N VAL A 46 42.81 18.49 -27.60
CA VAL A 46 42.92 17.10 -27.20
C VAL A 46 43.85 16.95 -25.97
N GLU A 47 45.03 17.61 -26.00
CA GLU A 47 45.96 17.63 -24.86
C GLU A 47 45.30 18.24 -23.59
N ASN A 48 44.50 19.30 -23.74
CA ASN A 48 43.85 19.97 -22.63
C ASN A 48 42.81 19.06 -21.95
N THR A 49 42.28 18.05 -22.62
CA THR A 49 41.39 17.07 -21.96
C THR A 49 42.14 16.30 -20.87
N VAL A 50 43.40 15.94 -21.10
CA VAL A 50 44.25 15.29 -20.10
C VAL A 50 44.56 16.26 -18.95
N LYS A 51 44.96 17.51 -19.26
CA LYS A 51 45.23 18.54 -18.25
C LYS A 51 44.00 18.81 -17.35
N ILE A 52 42.81 18.83 -17.95
CA ILE A 52 41.58 18.99 -17.19
C ILE A 52 41.35 17.77 -16.30
N ALA A 53 41.57 16.55 -16.80
CA ALA A 53 41.45 15.33 -16.00
C ALA A 53 42.42 15.33 -14.82
N GLU A 54 43.66 15.83 -15.02
CA GLU A 54 44.65 15.95 -13.93
C GLU A 54 44.28 16.99 -12.87
N LEU A 55 43.46 18.01 -13.22
CA LEU A 55 42.96 18.99 -12.28
C LEU A 55 41.77 18.43 -11.45
N CYS A 56 41.14 17.39 -11.93
CA CYS A 56 39.99 16.78 -11.28
C CYS A 56 40.43 15.74 -10.24
N ASN A 57 40.67 16.20 -9.03
CA ASN A 57 41.04 15.33 -7.89
C ASN A 57 39.90 15.24 -6.92
N MET A 58 39.08 14.20 -7.04
CA MET A 58 37.97 13.93 -6.17
C MET A 58 37.93 12.45 -5.77
N ASP A 59 38.00 12.20 -4.47
CA ASP A 59 37.85 10.87 -3.90
C ASP A 59 36.56 10.75 -3.11
N PHE A 60 35.82 9.68 -3.34
CA PHE A 60 34.67 9.32 -2.51
C PHE A 60 35.13 8.54 -1.26
N GLN A 61 34.70 9.02 -0.09
CA GLN A 61 34.96 8.31 1.16
C GLN A 61 33.82 7.32 1.44
N PHE A 62 34.06 6.06 1.13
CA PHE A 62 33.14 4.97 1.46
C PHE A 62 33.33 4.49 2.90
N GLY A 63 32.23 4.01 3.51
CA GLY A 63 32.26 3.44 4.86
C GLY A 63 32.33 4.47 6.00
N VAL A 64 32.23 5.76 5.69
CA VAL A 64 32.11 6.84 6.68
C VAL A 64 30.65 7.22 6.81
N HIS A 65 30.09 7.12 8.01
CA HIS A 65 28.69 7.46 8.26
C HIS A 65 28.55 8.97 8.52
N HIS A 66 27.73 9.64 7.72
CA HIS A 66 27.42 11.05 7.82
C HIS A 66 26.06 11.25 8.52
N LEU A 67 26.07 11.08 9.85
CA LEU A 67 24.85 11.26 10.64
C LEU A 67 24.50 12.74 10.78
N PRO A 68 23.21 13.11 10.68
CA PRO A 68 22.74 14.45 11.04
C PRO A 68 22.93 14.70 12.54
N GLU A 69 23.05 15.95 12.91
CA GLU A 69 23.18 16.39 14.30
C GLU A 69 21.82 16.84 14.84
N PHE A 70 21.45 16.36 16.01
CA PHE A 70 20.22 16.78 16.66
C PHE A 70 20.37 18.17 17.30
N LYS A 71 19.47 19.09 17.01
CA LYS A 71 19.42 20.41 17.65
C LYS A 71 18.81 20.27 19.04
N LEU A 72 19.66 20.34 20.08
CA LEU A 72 19.24 20.22 21.45
C LEU A 72 18.31 21.35 21.86
N PRO A 73 17.32 21.11 22.75
CA PRO A 73 16.52 22.14 23.36
C PRO A 73 17.35 23.08 24.24
N GLU A 74 16.84 24.29 24.50
CA GLU A 74 17.48 25.25 25.43
C GLU A 74 17.76 24.61 26.79
N GLY A 75 18.95 24.83 27.30
CA GLY A 75 19.41 24.33 28.62
C GLY A 75 20.15 22.98 28.52
N TYR A 76 20.30 22.40 27.35
CA TYR A 76 21.10 21.18 27.15
C TYR A 76 22.26 21.47 26.22
N THR A 77 23.45 20.96 26.60
CA THR A 77 24.68 21.05 25.79
C THR A 77 25.25 19.68 25.42
N ASP A 78 24.70 18.62 26.00
CA ASP A 78 25.14 17.23 25.76
C ASP A 78 23.97 16.36 25.30
N GLY A 79 24.07 15.88 24.06
CA GLY A 79 23.07 14.99 23.44
C GLY A 79 22.95 13.65 24.16
N ALA A 80 24.05 13.11 24.69
CA ALA A 80 24.03 11.84 25.41
C ALA A 80 23.31 11.97 26.76
N ALA A 81 23.48 13.08 27.46
CA ALA A 81 22.74 13.38 28.70
C ALA A 81 21.24 13.60 28.44
N TYR A 82 20.89 14.30 27.36
CA TYR A 82 19.50 14.50 26.96
C TYR A 82 18.83 13.18 26.55
N PHE A 83 19.50 12.34 25.77
CA PHE A 83 19.05 11.01 25.40
C PHE A 83 18.77 10.15 26.65
N GLN A 84 19.71 10.11 27.60
CA GLN A 84 19.54 9.37 28.86
C GLN A 84 18.29 9.82 29.61
N LYS A 85 18.11 11.13 29.76
CA LYS A 85 16.93 11.70 30.43
C LYS A 85 15.63 11.21 29.77
N LEU A 86 15.52 11.30 28.43
CA LEU A 86 14.32 10.86 27.71
C LEU A 86 14.05 9.37 27.93
N CYS A 87 15.10 8.53 27.91
CA CYS A 87 14.98 7.08 28.18
C CYS A 87 14.49 6.81 29.62
N GLU A 88 15.05 7.50 30.63
CA GLU A 88 14.68 7.31 32.04
C GLU A 88 13.26 7.80 32.35
N GLU A 89 12.87 8.95 31.81
CA GLU A 89 11.51 9.48 31.93
C GLU A 89 10.49 8.55 31.23
N GLY A 90 10.85 8.06 30.06
CA GLY A 90 10.05 7.10 29.32
C GLY A 90 9.92 5.76 30.05
N PHE A 91 11.00 5.27 30.63
CA PHE A 91 11.00 4.05 31.44
C PHE A 91 10.09 4.17 32.66
N ALA A 92 10.20 5.28 33.40
CA ALA A 92 9.34 5.52 34.56
C ALA A 92 7.85 5.56 34.19
N ARG A 93 7.53 6.06 33.01
CA ARG A 93 6.17 6.13 32.49
C ARG A 93 5.65 4.78 31.98
N ARG A 94 6.50 4.02 31.26
CA ARG A 94 6.11 2.76 30.58
C ARG A 94 6.18 1.54 31.49
N TYR A 95 7.07 1.55 32.46
CA TYR A 95 7.37 0.43 33.36
C TYR A 95 7.36 0.83 34.85
N PRO A 96 6.26 1.35 35.37
CA PRO A 96 6.18 1.72 36.78
C PRO A 96 6.31 0.48 37.66
N GLY A 97 7.34 0.46 38.53
CA GLY A 97 7.59 -0.67 39.44
C GLY A 97 8.16 -1.93 38.79
N ALA A 98 8.74 -1.85 37.60
CA ALA A 98 9.32 -3.00 36.92
C ALA A 98 10.50 -3.64 37.65
N PRO A 99 10.75 -4.96 37.42
CA PRO A 99 11.91 -5.68 37.94
C PRO A 99 13.25 -5.05 37.53
N ALA A 100 14.31 -5.33 38.30
CA ALA A 100 15.64 -4.76 38.06
C ALA A 100 16.20 -5.13 36.66
N GLU A 101 15.90 -6.33 36.15
CA GLU A 101 16.30 -6.81 34.83
C GLU A 101 15.85 -5.89 33.67
N TYR A 102 14.72 -5.20 33.82
CA TYR A 102 14.25 -4.23 32.80
C TYR A 102 15.17 -3.00 32.75
N ARG A 103 15.65 -2.52 33.93
CA ARG A 103 16.61 -1.42 34.00
C ARG A 103 17.98 -1.83 33.44
N GLU A 104 18.41 -3.05 33.72
CA GLU A 104 19.67 -3.60 33.19
C GLU A 104 19.62 -3.66 31.66
N ARG A 105 18.51 -4.11 31.10
CA ARG A 105 18.30 -4.11 29.64
C ARG A 105 18.30 -2.71 29.05
N LEU A 106 17.60 -1.74 29.67
CA LEU A 106 17.62 -0.36 29.21
C LEU A 106 19.04 0.22 29.21
N ALA A 107 19.78 0.01 30.32
CA ALA A 107 21.17 0.46 30.44
C ALA A 107 22.08 -0.16 29.38
N TYR A 108 21.92 -1.46 29.12
CA TYR A 108 22.64 -2.19 28.08
C TYR A 108 22.36 -1.60 26.68
N GLU A 109 21.09 -1.45 26.30
CA GLU A 109 20.71 -0.89 24.99
C GLU A 109 21.24 0.55 24.83
N MET A 110 21.09 1.42 25.86
CA MET A 110 21.64 2.77 25.84
C MET A 110 23.17 2.77 25.68
N GLY A 111 23.85 1.81 26.32
CA GLY A 111 25.30 1.63 26.19
C GLY A 111 25.71 1.33 24.75
N ILE A 112 25.04 0.38 24.11
CA ILE A 112 25.30 0.00 22.70
C ILE A 112 25.01 1.16 21.75
N ILE A 113 23.89 1.85 21.89
CA ILE A 113 23.53 3.00 21.05
C ILE A 113 24.57 4.11 21.14
N ARG A 114 25.08 4.39 22.36
CA ARG A 114 26.17 5.37 22.58
C ARG A 114 27.47 4.93 21.95
N GLN A 115 27.85 3.66 22.18
CA GLN A 115 29.08 3.09 21.63
C GLN A 115 29.10 3.11 20.10
N MET A 116 27.95 2.87 19.47
CA MET A 116 27.81 2.88 18.01
C MET A 116 27.61 4.28 17.44
N GLY A 117 27.50 5.32 18.27
CA GLY A 117 27.35 6.72 17.84
C GLY A 117 25.97 7.11 17.30
N PHE A 118 24.90 6.37 17.64
CA PHE A 118 23.55 6.58 17.09
C PHE A 118 22.62 7.42 17.98
N VAL A 119 23.14 8.12 18.97
CA VAL A 119 22.35 8.97 19.90
C VAL A 119 21.52 9.99 19.13
N ASP A 120 22.14 10.76 18.24
CA ASP A 120 21.46 11.78 17.46
C ASP A 120 20.36 11.19 16.57
N TYR A 121 20.60 10.01 15.99
CA TYR A 121 19.61 9.32 15.21
C TYR A 121 18.34 9.03 15.99
N PHE A 122 18.47 8.46 17.20
CA PHE A 122 17.31 8.18 18.06
C PHE A 122 16.60 9.46 18.50
N LEU A 123 17.34 10.53 18.79
CA LEU A 123 16.79 11.83 19.14
C LEU A 123 15.98 12.43 17.98
N ILE A 124 16.50 12.39 16.75
CA ILE A 124 15.83 12.89 15.54
C ILE A 124 14.54 12.11 15.28
N VAL A 125 14.60 10.76 15.36
CA VAL A 125 13.43 9.91 15.14
C VAL A 125 12.36 10.15 16.19
N SER A 126 12.75 10.21 17.48
CA SER A 126 11.83 10.51 18.57
C SER A 126 11.18 11.90 18.43
N ASP A 127 11.91 12.87 17.92
CA ASP A 127 11.46 14.24 17.73
C ASP A 127 10.34 14.36 16.70
N PHE A 128 10.54 13.87 15.48
CA PHE A 128 9.50 14.01 14.46
C PHE A 128 8.29 13.09 14.72
N ILE A 129 8.48 11.94 15.41
CA ILE A 129 7.36 11.12 15.90
C ILE A 129 6.60 11.87 16.99
N GLY A 130 7.32 12.52 17.92
CA GLY A 130 6.75 13.35 18.97
C GLY A 130 5.94 14.53 18.39
N TYR A 131 6.47 15.18 17.34
CA TYR A 131 5.74 16.19 16.60
C TYR A 131 4.44 15.64 16.00
N ALA A 132 4.53 14.50 15.30
CA ALA A 132 3.36 13.88 14.69
C ALA A 132 2.29 13.55 15.74
N LYS A 133 2.66 12.84 16.80
CA LYS A 133 1.76 12.49 17.91
C LYS A 133 1.17 13.74 18.59
N GLY A 134 1.99 14.79 18.82
CA GLY A 134 1.55 16.07 19.41
C GLY A 134 0.56 16.84 18.54
N ARG A 135 0.61 16.65 17.22
CA ARG A 135 -0.33 17.23 16.25
C ARG A 135 -1.53 16.33 15.96
N GLY A 136 -1.65 15.19 16.66
CA GLY A 136 -2.68 14.21 16.42
C GLY A 136 -2.58 13.58 15.02
N ILE A 137 -1.37 13.42 14.48
CA ILE A 137 -1.12 12.67 13.26
C ILE A 137 -0.90 11.21 13.68
N PRO A 138 -1.73 10.26 13.21
CA PRO A 138 -1.58 8.86 13.56
C PRO A 138 -0.23 8.28 13.12
N VAL A 139 0.43 7.60 14.07
CA VAL A 139 1.69 6.90 13.88
C VAL A 139 1.48 5.43 14.22
N GLY A 140 2.01 4.52 13.41
CA GLY A 140 1.95 3.08 13.65
C GLY A 140 2.69 2.67 14.94
N PRO A 141 2.29 1.55 15.58
CA PRO A 141 2.92 1.10 16.82
C PRO A 141 4.36 0.64 16.64
N GLY A 142 4.80 0.42 15.41
CA GLY A 142 6.14 0.00 15.04
C GLY A 142 6.16 -0.75 13.72
N ARG A 143 7.35 -0.92 13.18
CA ARG A 143 7.60 -1.66 11.94
C ARG A 143 9.02 -2.20 11.95
N GLY A 144 9.26 -3.30 11.23
CA GLY A 144 10.59 -3.86 11.12
C GLY A 144 11.13 -4.41 12.44
N SER A 145 12.41 -4.22 12.68
CA SER A 145 13.09 -4.73 13.87
C SER A 145 13.18 -3.75 15.04
N ALA A 146 12.91 -2.45 14.80
CA ALA A 146 13.01 -1.41 15.81
C ALA A 146 12.08 -1.61 17.03
N ALA A 147 10.93 -2.29 16.83
CA ALA A 147 10.03 -2.66 17.92
C ALA A 147 10.66 -3.66 18.93
N GLY A 148 11.84 -4.24 18.63
CA GLY A 148 12.62 -5.04 19.58
C GLY A 148 13.45 -4.20 20.56
N SER A 149 13.53 -2.87 20.43
CA SER A 149 14.29 -1.99 21.29
C SER A 149 13.46 -1.42 22.44
N MET A 150 13.93 -1.60 23.67
CA MET A 150 13.37 -0.97 24.86
C MET A 150 13.61 0.56 24.86
N VAL A 151 14.76 1.00 24.37
CA VAL A 151 15.04 2.44 24.20
C VAL A 151 14.03 3.06 23.25
N ALA A 152 13.74 2.44 22.07
CA ALA A 152 12.74 2.93 21.13
C ALA A 152 11.35 3.00 21.77
N TYR A 153 10.98 2.03 22.60
CA TYR A 153 9.73 2.00 23.32
C TYR A 153 9.67 3.11 24.40
N CYS A 154 10.72 3.28 25.20
CA CYS A 154 10.79 4.33 26.23
C CYS A 154 10.77 5.74 25.62
N MET A 155 11.44 5.95 24.48
CA MET A 155 11.45 7.22 23.76
C MET A 155 10.17 7.47 22.93
N ALA A 156 9.15 6.63 23.06
CA ALA A 156 7.89 6.67 22.30
C ALA A 156 8.06 6.64 20.76
N ILE A 157 9.16 6.09 20.28
CA ILE A 157 9.40 5.78 18.86
C ILE A 157 8.49 4.63 18.44
N THR A 158 8.39 3.59 19.29
CA THR A 158 7.47 2.46 19.09
C THR A 158 6.48 2.35 20.25
N ASP A 159 5.34 1.68 19.99
CA ASP A 159 4.31 1.42 20.99
C ASP A 159 4.12 -0.11 21.24
N VAL A 160 5.09 -0.92 20.79
CA VAL A 160 5.21 -2.35 21.08
C VAL A 160 6.12 -2.56 22.27
N ASP A 161 5.62 -3.21 23.32
CA ASP A 161 6.43 -3.57 24.49
C ASP A 161 7.34 -4.78 24.16
N PRO A 162 8.66 -4.59 24.06
CA PRO A 162 9.59 -5.66 23.70
C PRO A 162 9.72 -6.74 24.79
N MET A 163 9.43 -6.41 26.06
CA MET A 163 9.49 -7.37 27.16
C MET A 163 8.28 -8.28 27.15
N LYS A 164 7.07 -7.71 26.94
CA LYS A 164 5.81 -8.48 26.84
C LYS A 164 5.85 -9.54 25.75
N TYR A 165 6.47 -9.25 24.63
CA TYR A 165 6.51 -10.13 23.45
C TYR A 165 7.85 -10.86 23.25
N SER A 166 8.76 -10.76 24.22
CA SER A 166 10.10 -11.42 24.18
C SER A 166 10.87 -11.10 22.88
N LEU A 167 10.99 -9.80 22.57
CA LEU A 167 11.69 -9.30 21.40
C LEU A 167 13.15 -8.98 21.74
N TYR A 168 14.06 -9.15 20.78
CA TYR A 168 15.51 -8.97 20.99
C TYR A 168 16.03 -7.71 20.29
N PHE A 169 16.81 -6.93 21.07
CA PHE A 169 17.47 -5.71 20.59
C PHE A 169 18.53 -5.99 19.53
N GLU A 170 19.27 -7.09 19.66
CA GLU A 170 20.35 -7.49 18.77
C GLU A 170 19.85 -7.81 17.35
N ARG A 171 18.56 -8.07 17.19
CA ARG A 171 17.92 -8.19 15.90
C ARG A 171 17.83 -6.84 15.18
N PHE A 172 17.73 -5.75 15.92
CA PHE A 172 17.70 -4.38 15.43
C PHE A 172 19.11 -3.78 15.35
N LEU A 173 19.84 -3.70 16.46
CA LEU A 173 21.23 -3.23 16.52
C LEU A 173 22.10 -4.33 17.13
N ASN A 174 23.12 -4.77 16.38
CA ASN A 174 24.02 -5.82 16.77
C ASN A 174 25.44 -5.25 16.94
N PRO A 175 26.01 -5.27 18.16
CA PRO A 175 27.36 -4.76 18.40
C PRO A 175 28.45 -5.51 17.64
N GLU A 176 28.21 -6.78 17.27
CA GLU A 176 29.14 -7.58 16.46
C GLU A 176 29.11 -7.21 14.97
N ARG A 177 28.23 -6.30 14.58
CA ARG A 177 28.09 -5.84 13.22
C ARG A 177 27.74 -4.37 13.17
N VAL A 178 28.69 -3.54 12.79
CA VAL A 178 28.44 -2.10 12.57
C VAL A 178 27.63 -1.92 11.27
N THR A 179 26.34 -1.69 11.42
CA THR A 179 25.45 -1.28 10.33
C THR A 179 24.59 -0.13 10.80
N MET A 180 24.22 0.73 9.86
CA MET A 180 23.29 1.83 10.15
C MET A 180 21.96 1.28 10.70
N PRO A 181 21.37 1.91 11.71
CA PRO A 181 20.02 1.62 12.15
C PRO A 181 19.01 1.98 11.07
N ASP A 182 17.95 1.20 10.94
CA ASP A 182 16.86 1.43 10.02
C ASP A 182 15.54 1.37 10.81
N ILE A 183 14.99 2.53 11.13
CA ILE A 183 13.70 2.66 11.82
C ILE A 183 12.68 3.12 10.80
N ASP A 184 11.94 2.17 10.25
CA ASP A 184 10.78 2.41 9.42
C ASP A 184 9.60 2.91 10.26
N ILE A 185 8.89 3.94 9.80
CA ILE A 185 7.75 4.51 10.53
C ILE A 185 6.55 4.62 9.60
N ASP A 186 5.44 4.02 10.06
CA ASP A 186 4.15 4.14 9.40
C ASP A 186 3.40 5.38 9.90
N PHE A 187 3.07 6.29 9.00
CA PHE A 187 2.24 7.48 9.26
C PHE A 187 0.88 7.37 8.56
N CYS A 188 -0.09 8.12 9.04
CA CYS A 188 -1.32 8.37 8.31
C CYS A 188 -1.01 8.88 6.90
N ILE A 189 -1.50 8.17 5.87
CA ILE A 189 -1.17 8.49 4.47
C ILE A 189 -1.59 9.92 4.08
N ARG A 190 -2.69 10.42 4.67
CA ARG A 190 -3.25 11.76 4.38
C ARG A 190 -2.38 12.89 4.94
N ARG A 191 -1.75 12.67 6.12
CA ARG A 191 -1.04 13.71 6.86
C ARG A 191 0.49 13.51 6.96
N ARG A 192 1.03 12.46 6.33
CA ARG A 192 2.47 12.18 6.28
C ARG A 192 3.29 13.36 5.80
N GLN A 193 2.79 14.10 4.81
CA GLN A 193 3.48 15.24 4.21
C GLN A 193 3.76 16.35 5.24
N GLU A 194 2.87 16.58 6.20
CA GLU A 194 3.06 17.55 7.27
C GLU A 194 4.30 17.23 8.14
N VAL A 195 4.60 15.94 8.33
CA VAL A 195 5.78 15.50 9.09
C VAL A 195 7.07 15.73 8.29
N ILE A 196 7.05 15.47 6.98
CA ILE A 196 8.19 15.75 6.09
C ILE A 196 8.48 17.25 6.07
N GLU A 197 7.47 18.09 5.95
CA GLU A 197 7.60 19.56 6.01
C GLU A 197 8.14 20.04 7.35
N TYR A 198 7.72 19.43 8.47
CA TYR A 198 8.30 19.72 9.78
C TYR A 198 9.80 19.44 9.81
N VAL A 199 10.24 18.30 9.28
CA VAL A 199 11.65 17.91 9.21
C VAL A 199 12.43 18.90 8.34
N GLN A 200 11.92 19.27 7.17
CA GLN A 200 12.52 20.27 6.29
C GLN A 200 12.67 21.64 6.99
N ASN A 201 11.64 22.08 7.70
CA ASN A 201 11.67 23.35 8.41
C ASN A 201 12.62 23.33 9.61
N LYS A 202 12.74 22.21 10.32
CA LYS A 202 13.58 22.08 11.50
C LYS A 202 15.06 21.93 11.17
N TYR A 203 15.39 21.07 10.22
CA TYR A 203 16.79 20.74 9.89
C TYR A 203 17.37 21.62 8.79
N GLY A 204 16.53 22.25 7.98
CA GLY A 204 16.90 23.09 6.84
C GLY A 204 16.46 22.46 5.52
N ALA A 205 15.87 23.25 4.63
CA ALA A 205 15.40 22.76 3.34
C ALA A 205 16.54 22.27 2.42
N ASP A 206 17.76 22.78 2.63
CA ASP A 206 18.98 22.37 1.95
C ASP A 206 19.66 21.14 2.57
N HIS A 207 19.27 20.76 3.78
CA HIS A 207 19.75 19.57 4.52
C HIS A 207 18.86 18.35 4.37
N VAL A 208 17.72 18.49 3.69
CA VAL A 208 16.70 17.44 3.55
C VAL A 208 16.33 17.27 2.09
N ALA A 209 16.46 16.06 1.56
CA ALA A 209 16.04 15.74 0.20
C ALA A 209 15.30 14.40 0.15
N GLN A 210 14.35 14.29 -0.76
CA GLN A 210 13.73 13.00 -1.07
C GLN A 210 14.67 12.16 -1.94
N ILE A 211 14.50 10.85 -1.92
CA ILE A 211 15.36 9.94 -2.69
C ILE A 211 14.74 9.71 -4.06
N VAL A 212 15.57 9.67 -5.11
CA VAL A 212 15.13 9.28 -6.45
C VAL A 212 14.97 7.77 -6.55
N THR A 213 14.02 7.34 -7.35
CA THR A 213 13.93 5.96 -7.84
C THR A 213 13.89 5.95 -9.36
N PHE A 214 14.52 4.94 -9.97
CA PHE A 214 14.44 4.73 -11.40
C PHE A 214 13.56 3.53 -11.71
N GLY A 215 12.49 3.76 -12.45
CA GLY A 215 11.74 2.69 -13.08
C GLY A 215 12.59 2.09 -14.20
N THR A 216 12.92 0.81 -14.13
CA THR A 216 13.71 0.11 -15.16
C THR A 216 12.80 -0.69 -16.10
N MET A 217 13.28 -0.92 -17.31
CA MET A 217 12.58 -1.76 -18.29
C MET A 217 12.81 -3.24 -17.92
N ALA A 218 11.85 -3.81 -17.20
CA ALA A 218 11.85 -5.24 -16.90
C ALA A 218 11.49 -6.08 -18.14
N ALA A 219 11.84 -7.37 -18.16
CA ALA A 219 11.71 -8.29 -19.28
C ALA A 219 10.41 -8.15 -20.09
N ARG A 220 9.25 -8.25 -19.45
CA ARG A 220 7.93 -8.12 -20.12
C ARG A 220 7.67 -6.70 -20.64
N GLY A 221 8.12 -5.70 -19.90
CA GLY A 221 8.01 -4.30 -20.29
C GLY A 221 8.87 -4.00 -21.52
N ALA A 222 10.12 -4.47 -21.50
CA ALA A 222 11.05 -4.31 -22.61
C ALA A 222 10.51 -4.93 -23.92
N ILE A 223 9.97 -6.17 -23.86
CA ILE A 223 9.33 -6.80 -25.03
C ILE A 223 8.19 -5.95 -25.59
N ARG A 224 7.30 -5.42 -24.73
CA ARG A 224 6.15 -4.62 -25.19
C ARG A 224 6.56 -3.27 -25.74
N ASP A 225 7.51 -2.61 -25.11
CA ASP A 225 7.99 -1.30 -25.55
C ASP A 225 8.77 -1.40 -26.88
N VAL A 226 9.64 -2.40 -27.01
CA VAL A 226 10.34 -2.68 -28.27
C VAL A 226 9.38 -3.10 -29.36
N GLY A 227 8.41 -3.97 -29.05
CA GLY A 227 7.39 -4.41 -30.01
C GLY A 227 6.60 -3.23 -30.58
N ARG A 228 6.24 -2.26 -29.76
CA ARG A 228 5.61 -1.02 -30.21
C ARG A 228 6.53 -0.18 -31.06
N ALA A 229 7.80 -0.01 -30.64
CA ALA A 229 8.80 0.74 -31.40
C ALA A 229 9.09 0.13 -32.77
N LEU A 230 9.12 -1.20 -32.87
CA LEU A 230 9.31 -1.95 -34.12
C LEU A 230 8.03 -2.11 -34.95
N ASN A 231 6.93 -1.47 -34.58
CA ASN A 231 5.63 -1.52 -35.24
C ASN A 231 5.05 -2.95 -35.37
N ILE A 232 5.34 -3.81 -34.37
CA ILE A 232 4.77 -5.16 -34.32
C ILE A 232 3.38 -5.08 -33.68
N PRO A 233 2.34 -5.77 -34.22
CA PRO A 233 1.01 -5.76 -33.64
C PRO A 233 1.00 -6.14 -32.16
N TYR A 234 0.29 -5.37 -31.33
CA TYR A 234 0.26 -5.56 -29.89
C TYR A 234 -0.13 -6.98 -29.46
N ALA A 235 -1.09 -7.60 -30.20
CA ALA A 235 -1.54 -8.95 -29.91
C ALA A 235 -0.41 -10.01 -30.03
N ASP A 236 0.46 -9.86 -31.03
CA ASP A 236 1.58 -10.78 -31.26
C ASP A 236 2.65 -10.57 -30.17
N VAL A 237 2.96 -9.29 -29.86
CA VAL A 237 3.92 -8.94 -28.81
C VAL A 237 3.45 -9.41 -27.44
N ASP A 238 2.16 -9.28 -27.13
CA ASP A 238 1.60 -9.65 -25.83
C ASP A 238 1.61 -11.16 -25.61
N VAL A 239 1.41 -11.95 -26.67
CA VAL A 239 1.57 -13.42 -26.63
C VAL A 239 3.01 -13.78 -26.21
N VAL A 240 4.02 -13.13 -26.80
CA VAL A 240 5.43 -13.38 -26.47
C VAL A 240 5.73 -12.91 -25.03
N ALA A 241 5.28 -11.72 -24.65
CA ALA A 241 5.50 -11.18 -23.32
C ALA A 241 4.87 -12.05 -22.20
N LYS A 242 3.73 -12.67 -22.45
CA LYS A 242 3.07 -13.58 -21.51
C LYS A 242 3.81 -14.90 -21.31
N GLN A 243 4.66 -15.32 -22.27
CA GLN A 243 5.49 -16.52 -22.13
C GLN A 243 6.67 -16.33 -21.18
N VAL A 244 7.03 -15.10 -20.81
CA VAL A 244 8.01 -14.83 -19.75
C VAL A 244 7.42 -15.29 -18.43
N PRO A 245 8.11 -16.17 -17.65
CA PRO A 245 7.63 -16.64 -16.37
C PRO A 245 7.25 -15.50 -15.43
N SER A 246 6.22 -15.73 -14.60
CA SER A 246 5.74 -14.77 -13.59
C SER A 246 5.38 -15.51 -12.31
N GLY A 247 5.46 -14.82 -11.19
CA GLY A 247 5.15 -15.35 -9.87
C GLY A 247 6.16 -14.86 -8.84
N PRO A 248 5.97 -15.20 -7.56
CA PRO A 248 6.82 -14.71 -6.47
C PRO A 248 8.32 -15.00 -6.64
N GLY A 249 8.70 -16.08 -7.33
CA GLY A 249 10.08 -16.44 -7.62
C GLY A 249 10.66 -15.85 -8.92
N ALA A 250 9.85 -15.14 -9.73
CA ALA A 250 10.23 -14.64 -11.05
C ALA A 250 10.11 -13.13 -11.20
N LEU A 251 10.01 -12.39 -10.09
CA LEU A 251 9.81 -10.92 -10.09
C LEU A 251 10.91 -10.14 -10.81
N HIS A 252 12.14 -10.66 -10.81
CA HIS A 252 13.33 -10.03 -11.41
C HIS A 252 13.96 -10.92 -12.48
N ILE A 253 13.19 -11.80 -13.12
CA ILE A 253 13.70 -12.68 -14.15
C ILE A 253 14.18 -11.88 -15.36
N THR A 254 15.41 -12.16 -15.81
CA THR A 254 15.95 -11.58 -17.04
C THR A 254 15.45 -12.32 -18.27
N LEU A 255 15.52 -11.71 -19.44
CA LEU A 255 15.15 -12.37 -20.71
C LEU A 255 16.02 -13.59 -21.00
N ASP A 256 17.29 -13.56 -20.61
CA ASP A 256 18.19 -14.72 -20.74
C ASP A 256 17.78 -15.88 -19.84
N GLU A 257 17.36 -15.61 -18.63
CA GLU A 257 16.82 -16.63 -17.72
C GLU A 257 15.45 -17.12 -18.20
N ALA A 258 14.59 -16.23 -18.67
CA ALA A 258 13.29 -16.57 -19.20
C ALA A 258 13.39 -17.51 -20.41
N LEU A 259 14.34 -17.30 -21.31
CA LEU A 259 14.63 -18.19 -22.43
C LEU A 259 15.11 -19.59 -21.98
N LYS A 260 15.82 -19.68 -20.85
CA LYS A 260 16.23 -20.97 -20.29
C LYS A 260 15.07 -21.73 -19.66
N LEU A 261 14.17 -21.01 -18.98
CA LEU A 261 13.09 -21.60 -18.19
C LEU A 261 11.82 -21.88 -19.01
N SER A 262 11.47 -21.00 -19.96
CA SER A 262 10.24 -21.10 -20.74
C SER A 262 10.53 -21.73 -22.11
N LYS A 263 10.11 -23.00 -22.28
CA LYS A 263 10.19 -23.69 -23.58
C LYS A 263 9.38 -22.96 -24.66
N PRO A 264 8.11 -22.51 -24.43
CA PRO A 264 7.35 -21.80 -25.46
C PRO A 264 8.05 -20.50 -25.93
N LEU A 265 8.68 -19.75 -25.00
CA LEU A 265 9.42 -18.54 -25.36
C LEU A 265 10.65 -18.87 -26.23
N ARG A 266 11.36 -19.93 -25.89
CA ARG A 266 12.53 -20.42 -26.64
C ARG A 266 12.15 -20.88 -28.03
N ASP A 267 11.10 -21.72 -28.16
CA ASP A 267 10.60 -22.20 -29.42
C ASP A 267 10.18 -21.05 -30.35
N ALA A 268 9.54 -20.02 -29.80
CA ALA A 268 9.17 -18.81 -30.53
C ALA A 268 10.42 -18.00 -30.98
N TYR A 269 11.42 -17.86 -30.10
CA TYR A 269 12.68 -17.17 -30.38
C TYR A 269 13.49 -17.86 -31.46
N GLU A 270 13.53 -19.22 -31.48
CA GLU A 270 14.26 -20.02 -32.48
C GLU A 270 13.50 -20.13 -33.81
N GLY A 271 12.17 -20.12 -33.75
CA GLY A 271 11.32 -20.41 -34.92
C GLY A 271 10.90 -19.20 -35.77
N ASP A 272 10.97 -17.96 -35.22
CA ASP A 272 10.54 -16.73 -35.91
C ASP A 272 11.59 -15.65 -35.81
N GLU A 273 12.14 -15.20 -36.96
CA GLU A 273 13.17 -14.16 -37.04
C GLU A 273 12.69 -12.79 -36.50
N ARG A 274 11.41 -12.49 -36.65
CA ARG A 274 10.81 -11.26 -36.12
C ARG A 274 10.80 -11.28 -34.59
N ILE A 275 10.42 -12.45 -34.01
CA ILE A 275 10.42 -12.62 -32.55
C ILE A 275 11.86 -12.62 -32.02
N ARG A 276 12.80 -13.22 -32.74
CA ARG A 276 14.23 -13.16 -32.41
C ARG A 276 14.72 -11.71 -32.33
N THR A 277 14.48 -10.92 -33.37
CA THR A 277 14.83 -9.50 -33.44
C THR A 277 14.18 -8.71 -32.28
N LEU A 278 12.91 -8.98 -32.00
CA LEU A 278 12.19 -8.38 -30.88
C LEU A 278 12.88 -8.66 -29.54
N ILE A 279 13.20 -9.92 -29.26
CA ILE A 279 13.80 -10.35 -28.00
C ILE A 279 15.24 -9.87 -27.89
N ASP A 280 16.06 -9.95 -28.95
CA ASP A 280 17.45 -9.48 -28.93
C ASP A 280 17.52 -7.95 -28.72
N THR A 281 16.63 -7.21 -29.36
CA THR A 281 16.52 -5.77 -29.11
C THR A 281 16.03 -5.48 -27.69
N ALA A 282 15.08 -6.26 -27.16
CA ALA A 282 14.59 -6.12 -25.80
C ALA A 282 15.67 -6.44 -24.76
N LYS A 283 16.50 -7.48 -24.97
CA LYS A 283 17.68 -7.78 -24.13
C LYS A 283 18.66 -6.63 -24.05
N ALA A 284 18.90 -5.96 -25.17
CA ALA A 284 19.84 -4.84 -25.24
C ALA A 284 19.38 -3.61 -24.42
N ILE A 285 18.09 -3.48 -24.14
CA ILE A 285 17.54 -2.36 -23.36
C ILE A 285 16.98 -2.80 -22.00
N GLU A 286 16.92 -4.09 -21.74
CA GLU A 286 16.48 -4.63 -20.45
C GLU A 286 17.35 -4.08 -19.31
N GLY A 287 16.70 -3.68 -18.19
CA GLY A 287 17.38 -3.09 -17.04
C GLY A 287 17.72 -1.61 -17.18
N MET A 288 17.62 -1.00 -18.37
CA MET A 288 17.87 0.43 -18.53
C MET A 288 16.79 1.26 -17.80
N PRO A 289 17.18 2.41 -17.20
CA PRO A 289 16.23 3.36 -16.64
C PRO A 289 15.26 3.88 -17.71
N ARG A 290 13.98 3.90 -17.37
CA ARG A 290 12.92 4.42 -18.25
C ARG A 290 12.44 5.81 -17.83
N HIS A 291 12.24 5.98 -16.54
CA HIS A 291 11.82 7.25 -15.94
C HIS A 291 12.36 7.37 -14.52
N ALA A 292 12.57 8.60 -14.10
CA ALA A 292 12.87 8.93 -12.72
C ALA A 292 11.56 9.21 -11.98
N SER A 293 11.47 8.73 -10.75
CA SER A 293 10.35 8.96 -9.84
C SER A 293 10.90 9.31 -8.45
N THR A 294 10.05 9.82 -7.60
CA THR A 294 10.40 10.05 -6.20
C THR A 294 10.14 8.79 -5.38
N HIS A 295 11.05 8.40 -4.49
CA HIS A 295 10.86 7.28 -3.58
C HIS A 295 9.63 7.51 -2.71
N ALA A 296 8.82 6.45 -2.54
CA ALA A 296 7.54 6.56 -1.85
C ALA A 296 7.65 7.00 -0.38
N ALA A 297 8.80 6.77 0.28
CA ALA A 297 8.97 6.98 1.71
C ALA A 297 10.32 7.60 2.10
N GLY A 298 11.39 7.34 1.35
CA GLY A 298 12.76 7.65 1.74
C GLY A 298 13.10 9.14 1.66
N VAL A 299 13.62 9.66 2.77
CA VAL A 299 14.13 11.02 2.90
C VAL A 299 15.52 10.96 3.51
N VAL A 300 16.46 11.74 2.98
CA VAL A 300 17.80 11.89 3.53
C VAL A 300 17.86 13.16 4.35
N ILE A 301 18.45 13.06 5.55
CA ILE A 301 18.75 14.19 6.42
C ILE A 301 20.25 14.22 6.64
N THR A 302 20.90 15.37 6.40
CA THR A 302 22.36 15.49 6.43
C THR A 302 22.84 16.60 7.36
N ARG A 303 24.07 16.46 7.86
CA ARG A 303 24.71 17.48 8.73
C ARG A 303 25.10 18.75 7.99
N LYS A 304 25.60 18.62 6.75
CA LYS A 304 25.88 19.71 5.83
C LYS A 304 24.81 19.74 4.74
N PRO A 305 24.69 20.80 3.93
CA PRO A 305 23.79 20.77 2.78
C PRO A 305 23.92 19.48 1.95
N VAL A 306 22.81 18.91 1.52
CA VAL A 306 22.81 17.64 0.78
C VAL A 306 23.68 17.71 -0.48
N VAL A 307 23.75 18.87 -1.10
CA VAL A 307 24.56 19.11 -2.31
C VAL A 307 26.06 18.91 -2.08
N ASP A 308 26.53 19.01 -0.83
CA ASP A 308 27.95 18.75 -0.47
C ASP A 308 28.29 17.26 -0.52
N TYR A 309 27.28 16.38 -0.55
CA TYR A 309 27.44 14.92 -0.58
C TYR A 309 27.06 14.32 -1.92
N VAL A 310 25.92 14.77 -2.49
CA VAL A 310 25.34 14.19 -3.69
C VAL A 310 24.68 15.25 -4.57
N PRO A 311 24.68 15.08 -5.90
CA PRO A 311 23.97 15.98 -6.79
C PRO A 311 22.46 15.88 -6.58
N LEU A 312 21.76 16.99 -6.77
CA LEU A 312 20.32 17.12 -6.59
C LEU A 312 19.63 17.40 -7.94
N ALA A 313 18.36 17.01 -8.02
CA ALA A 313 17.47 17.31 -9.12
C ALA A 313 16.11 17.79 -8.58
N LYS A 314 15.30 18.39 -9.45
CA LYS A 314 13.90 18.70 -9.17
C LYS A 314 13.02 17.69 -9.89
N ASN A 315 12.10 17.07 -9.16
CA ASN A 315 11.06 16.20 -9.71
C ASN A 315 9.72 16.78 -9.27
N ASP A 316 8.94 17.32 -10.21
CA ASP A 316 7.78 18.18 -9.95
C ASP A 316 8.18 19.33 -9.01
N GLU A 317 7.57 19.43 -7.84
CA GLU A 317 7.88 20.45 -6.83
C GLU A 317 8.91 19.98 -5.77
N SER A 318 9.33 18.70 -5.80
CA SER A 318 10.21 18.12 -4.79
C SER A 318 11.67 18.14 -5.19
N VAL A 319 12.56 18.46 -4.24
CA VAL A 319 14.00 18.28 -4.38
C VAL A 319 14.34 16.82 -4.12
N VAL A 320 14.99 16.16 -5.07
CA VAL A 320 15.37 14.76 -5.00
C VAL A 320 16.87 14.58 -5.20
N THR A 321 17.46 13.54 -4.60
CA THR A 321 18.83 13.12 -4.89
C THR A 321 18.92 12.56 -6.31
N GLN A 322 20.07 12.68 -6.98
CA GLN A 322 20.28 12.01 -8.28
C GLN A 322 20.79 10.58 -8.12
N TYR A 323 21.17 10.17 -6.92
CA TYR A 323 21.58 8.80 -6.61
C TYR A 323 20.46 8.04 -5.91
N VAL A 324 20.38 6.74 -6.22
CA VAL A 324 19.42 5.81 -5.61
C VAL A 324 19.83 5.44 -4.18
N MET A 325 18.89 4.87 -3.43
CA MET A 325 19.04 4.51 -2.02
C MET A 325 20.34 3.72 -1.72
N THR A 326 20.66 2.70 -2.51
CA THR A 326 21.86 1.86 -2.29
C THR A 326 23.16 2.66 -2.39
N THR A 327 23.25 3.56 -3.37
CA THR A 327 24.42 4.44 -3.54
C THR A 327 24.53 5.45 -2.40
N LEU A 328 23.39 5.98 -1.90
CA LEU A 328 23.39 6.87 -0.74
C LEU A 328 23.89 6.17 0.53
N GLU A 329 23.50 4.91 0.75
CA GLU A 329 23.98 4.08 1.85
C GLU A 329 25.49 3.80 1.74
N GLU A 330 26.00 3.49 0.55
CA GLU A 330 27.43 3.32 0.30
C GLU A 330 28.24 4.58 0.60
N LEU A 331 27.66 5.77 0.31
CA LEU A 331 28.23 7.07 0.65
C LEU A 331 28.02 7.45 2.12
N GLY A 332 27.44 6.58 2.93
CA GLY A 332 27.25 6.78 4.36
C GLY A 332 26.13 7.74 4.75
N LEU A 333 25.26 8.10 3.83
CA LEU A 333 24.09 8.93 4.11
C LEU A 333 22.97 8.08 4.70
N LEU A 334 22.30 8.62 5.71
CA LEU A 334 21.26 7.93 6.42
C LEU A 334 19.90 8.22 5.80
N LYS A 335 19.20 7.17 5.43
CA LYS A 335 17.81 7.20 4.99
C LYS A 335 16.86 7.17 6.19
N MET A 336 15.83 7.99 6.14
CA MET A 336 14.68 7.96 7.05
C MET A 336 13.43 7.59 6.26
N ASP A 337 12.71 6.54 6.66
CA ASP A 337 11.53 6.08 5.95
C ASP A 337 10.23 6.59 6.58
N PHE A 338 9.58 7.51 5.88
CA PHE A 338 8.24 8.02 6.21
C PHE A 338 7.20 7.26 5.40
N LEU A 339 6.78 6.08 5.87
CA LEU A 339 5.83 5.24 5.15
C LEU A 339 4.39 5.71 5.36
N GLY A 340 3.56 5.58 4.34
CA GLY A 340 2.12 5.86 4.44
C GLY A 340 1.33 4.57 4.63
N LEU A 341 0.61 4.44 5.74
CA LEU A 341 -0.27 3.31 5.99
C LEU A 341 -1.73 3.76 6.01
N ARG A 342 -2.52 3.30 5.02
CA ARG A 342 -3.94 3.64 4.87
C ARG A 342 -4.76 3.27 6.11
N ASN A 343 -4.46 2.14 6.74
CA ASN A 343 -5.19 1.67 7.91
C ASN A 343 -5.07 2.59 9.12
N LEU A 344 -3.97 3.32 9.28
CA LEU A 344 -3.87 4.35 10.32
C LEU A 344 -4.85 5.50 10.08
N THR A 345 -5.07 5.86 8.82
CA THR A 345 -6.08 6.87 8.46
C THR A 345 -7.49 6.35 8.74
N ILE A 346 -7.78 5.08 8.40
CA ILE A 346 -9.07 4.45 8.67
C ILE A 346 -9.34 4.42 10.19
N LEU A 347 -8.35 4.03 10.99
CA LEU A 347 -8.47 4.02 12.46
C LEU A 347 -8.74 5.43 13.01
N ASP A 348 -8.03 6.46 12.53
CA ASP A 348 -8.24 7.85 12.95
C ASP A 348 -9.63 8.38 12.58
N ASP A 349 -10.05 8.14 11.33
CA ASP A 349 -11.38 8.54 10.87
C ASP A 349 -12.48 7.80 11.67
N THR A 350 -12.28 6.51 11.98
CA THR A 350 -13.20 5.74 12.85
C THR A 350 -13.25 6.33 14.25
N VAL A 351 -12.11 6.64 14.85
CA VAL A 351 -12.06 7.29 16.17
C VAL A 351 -12.85 8.59 16.16
N ARG A 352 -12.65 9.44 15.14
CA ARG A 352 -13.41 10.70 14.99
C ARG A 352 -14.91 10.50 14.86
N LEU A 353 -15.34 9.46 14.12
CA LEU A 353 -16.75 9.12 14.00
C LEU A 353 -17.32 8.64 15.35
N VAL A 354 -16.59 7.80 16.07
CA VAL A 354 -16.97 7.33 17.41
C VAL A 354 -17.03 8.50 18.41
N GLN A 355 -16.08 9.44 18.35
CA GLN A 355 -16.03 10.61 19.23
C GLN A 355 -17.25 11.53 19.09
N LYS A 356 -17.99 11.50 17.98
CA LYS A 356 -19.26 12.23 17.86
C LYS A 356 -20.30 11.78 18.91
N SER A 357 -20.29 10.50 19.27
CA SER A 357 -21.17 9.93 20.30
C SER A 357 -20.47 9.72 21.65
N ARG A 358 -19.14 9.54 21.65
CA ARG A 358 -18.30 9.30 22.84
C ARG A 358 -17.05 10.18 22.81
N PRO A 359 -17.14 11.46 23.19
CA PRO A 359 -16.02 12.43 23.02
C PRO A 359 -14.71 12.05 23.67
N SER A 360 -14.72 11.26 24.77
CA SER A 360 -13.50 10.83 25.47
C SER A 360 -12.87 9.55 24.93
N PHE A 361 -13.40 8.98 23.86
CA PHE A 361 -12.88 7.73 23.30
C PHE A 361 -11.50 7.93 22.68
N SER A 362 -10.58 6.98 22.89
CA SER A 362 -9.25 6.94 22.28
C SER A 362 -8.81 5.51 22.03
N LEU A 363 -7.87 5.32 21.08
CA LEU A 363 -7.26 4.02 20.79
C LEU A 363 -6.61 3.35 22.00
N ALA A 364 -6.08 4.12 22.94
CA ALA A 364 -5.46 3.62 24.17
C ALA A 364 -6.46 2.91 25.11
N GLY A 365 -7.75 3.13 24.94
CA GLY A 365 -8.80 2.45 25.71
C GLY A 365 -9.23 1.10 25.16
N ILE A 366 -8.67 0.65 24.05
CA ILE A 366 -9.01 -0.66 23.46
C ILE A 366 -8.32 -1.77 24.27
N PRO A 367 -9.08 -2.75 24.82
CA PRO A 367 -8.49 -3.87 25.56
C PRO A 367 -7.77 -4.83 24.61
N ASP A 368 -6.63 -5.38 25.02
CA ASP A 368 -5.78 -6.27 24.20
C ASP A 368 -6.37 -7.68 23.94
N ASN A 369 -7.42 -8.08 24.65
CA ASN A 369 -7.86 -9.48 24.70
C ASN A 369 -9.39 -9.65 24.73
N ASP A 370 -10.10 -8.86 23.94
CA ASP A 370 -11.57 -8.96 23.85
C ASP A 370 -11.99 -10.27 23.15
N PRO A 371 -12.69 -11.19 23.82
CA PRO A 371 -13.07 -12.48 23.23
C PRO A 371 -14.00 -12.35 22.02
N ALA A 372 -14.84 -11.30 21.97
CA ALA A 372 -15.77 -11.09 20.86
C ALA A 372 -15.04 -10.83 19.55
N VAL A 373 -13.90 -10.12 19.62
CA VAL A 373 -13.05 -9.86 18.45
C VAL A 373 -12.46 -11.16 17.90
N PHE A 374 -11.90 -11.99 18.77
CA PHE A 374 -11.33 -13.28 18.37
C PHE A 374 -12.38 -14.26 17.85
N GLN A 375 -13.59 -14.23 18.43
CA GLN A 375 -14.72 -15.00 17.92
C GLN A 375 -15.09 -14.55 16.50
N MET A 376 -15.24 -13.26 16.26
CA MET A 376 -15.52 -12.68 14.94
C MET A 376 -14.50 -13.12 13.89
N LEU A 377 -13.19 -13.08 14.23
CA LEU A 377 -12.13 -13.56 13.35
C LEU A 377 -12.22 -15.07 13.09
N SER A 378 -12.56 -15.85 14.12
CA SER A 378 -12.71 -17.31 14.03
C SER A 378 -13.93 -17.74 13.20
N GLU A 379 -14.94 -16.88 13.10
CA GLU A 379 -16.12 -17.05 12.23
C GLU A 379 -15.83 -16.68 10.76
N GLY A 380 -14.62 -16.17 10.45
CA GLY A 380 -14.23 -15.76 9.09
C GLY A 380 -14.76 -14.38 8.68
N ARG A 381 -15.25 -13.57 9.60
CA ARG A 381 -15.74 -12.21 9.33
C ARG A 381 -14.58 -11.20 9.24
N THR A 382 -13.66 -11.45 8.30
CA THR A 382 -12.38 -10.77 8.17
C THR A 382 -12.33 -9.68 7.07
N SER A 383 -13.40 -9.52 6.29
CA SER A 383 -13.51 -8.44 5.29
C SER A 383 -13.24 -7.07 5.93
N GLY A 384 -12.40 -6.25 5.32
CA GLY A 384 -11.97 -4.96 5.85
C GLY A 384 -11.00 -5.02 7.04
N VAL A 385 -10.65 -6.19 7.56
CA VAL A 385 -9.69 -6.32 8.68
C VAL A 385 -8.27 -6.33 8.13
N PHE A 386 -7.43 -5.43 8.63
CA PHE A 386 -6.05 -5.29 8.18
C PHE A 386 -5.29 -6.62 8.17
N GLN A 387 -4.64 -6.93 7.05
CA GLN A 387 -3.88 -8.16 6.80
C GLN A 387 -4.69 -9.47 6.75
N MET A 388 -6.01 -9.46 7.01
CA MET A 388 -6.82 -10.68 7.13
C MET A 388 -7.87 -10.85 6.01
N GLU A 389 -7.95 -9.94 5.04
CA GLU A 389 -9.04 -9.88 4.07
C GLU A 389 -9.00 -10.98 2.99
N SER A 390 -7.81 -11.53 2.65
CA SER A 390 -7.74 -12.53 1.60
C SER A 390 -8.44 -13.82 1.99
N ALA A 391 -9.06 -14.51 1.03
CA ALA A 391 -9.78 -15.77 1.28
C ALA A 391 -8.91 -16.80 2.01
N GLY A 392 -7.64 -16.91 1.65
CA GLY A 392 -6.73 -17.82 2.33
C GLY A 392 -6.42 -17.42 3.76
N MET A 393 -6.22 -16.11 4.05
CA MET A 393 -6.07 -15.63 5.43
C MET A 393 -7.34 -15.88 6.25
N THR A 394 -8.52 -15.66 5.66
CA THR A 394 -9.80 -16.00 6.26
C THR A 394 -9.88 -17.48 6.62
N GLY A 395 -9.49 -18.36 5.68
CA GLY A 395 -9.45 -19.81 5.92
C GLY A 395 -8.52 -20.20 7.07
N VAL A 396 -7.36 -19.54 7.17
CA VAL A 396 -6.43 -19.77 8.31
C VAL A 396 -7.03 -19.27 9.61
N CYS A 397 -7.70 -18.12 9.64
CA CYS A 397 -8.38 -17.62 10.84
C CYS A 397 -9.47 -18.61 11.34
N VAL A 398 -10.30 -19.10 10.41
CA VAL A 398 -11.35 -20.09 10.72
C VAL A 398 -10.76 -21.40 11.24
N GLY A 399 -9.69 -21.89 10.60
CA GLY A 399 -9.02 -23.12 11.00
C GLY A 399 -8.28 -23.01 12.32
N LEU A 400 -7.56 -21.91 12.54
CA LEU A 400 -6.72 -21.68 13.72
C LEU A 400 -7.53 -21.25 14.95
N LYS A 401 -8.62 -20.50 14.75
CA LYS A 401 -9.46 -19.91 15.82
C LYS A 401 -8.60 -19.10 16.81
N PRO A 402 -8.11 -17.93 16.40
CA PRO A 402 -7.25 -17.11 17.24
C PRO A 402 -7.94 -16.74 18.56
N GLN A 403 -7.18 -16.67 19.65
CA GLN A 403 -7.64 -16.36 20.99
C GLN A 403 -6.89 -15.21 21.65
N ASN A 404 -5.80 -14.78 21.05
CA ASN A 404 -4.92 -13.72 21.56
C ASN A 404 -4.11 -13.08 20.40
N ILE A 405 -3.39 -11.99 20.71
CA ILE A 405 -2.56 -11.28 19.73
C ILE A 405 -1.39 -12.14 19.22
N GLU A 406 -0.85 -13.05 20.01
CA GLU A 406 0.21 -13.97 19.58
C GLU A 406 -0.28 -14.91 18.46
N ASP A 407 -1.52 -15.36 18.51
CA ASP A 407 -2.13 -16.15 17.43
C ASP A 407 -2.24 -15.34 16.13
N ILE A 408 -2.70 -14.07 16.21
CA ILE A 408 -2.74 -13.16 15.06
C ILE A 408 -1.33 -12.96 14.52
N THR A 409 -0.35 -12.77 15.41
CA THR A 409 1.06 -12.61 15.05
C THR A 409 1.58 -13.82 14.27
N ALA A 410 1.22 -15.03 14.71
CA ALA A 410 1.60 -16.26 14.04
C ALA A 410 0.93 -16.40 12.66
N ILE A 411 -0.35 -16.04 12.52
CA ILE A 411 -1.05 -16.04 11.23
C ILE A 411 -0.32 -15.15 10.22
N ILE A 412 -0.01 -13.90 10.62
CA ILE A 412 0.72 -12.93 9.77
C ILE A 412 2.10 -13.48 9.37
N ALA A 413 2.78 -14.18 10.27
CA ALA A 413 4.10 -14.74 10.01
C ALA A 413 4.06 -15.96 9.09
N LEU A 414 3.05 -16.81 9.21
CA LEU A 414 2.95 -18.09 8.51
C LEU A 414 2.34 -17.98 7.11
N TYR A 415 1.38 -17.09 6.90
CA TYR A 415 0.67 -16.99 5.61
C TYR A 415 1.52 -16.27 4.57
N ARG A 416 2.52 -16.97 4.05
CA ARG A 416 3.47 -16.51 3.00
C ARG A 416 4.01 -17.72 2.23
N PRO A 417 4.40 -17.55 0.96
CA PRO A 417 5.07 -18.63 0.22
C PRO A 417 6.25 -19.20 1.01
N GLY A 418 6.25 -20.51 1.22
CA GLY A 418 7.22 -21.27 2.02
C GLY A 418 6.69 -21.68 3.39
N PRO A 419 6.43 -20.76 4.35
CA PRO A 419 5.92 -21.15 5.67
C PRO A 419 4.48 -21.68 5.68
N MET A 420 3.70 -21.39 4.62
CA MET A 420 2.31 -21.87 4.47
C MET A 420 2.18 -23.37 4.63
N ASP A 421 3.16 -24.14 4.17
CA ASP A 421 3.18 -25.60 4.30
C ASP A 421 3.15 -26.07 5.76
N SER A 422 3.56 -25.22 6.71
CA SER A 422 3.55 -25.50 8.15
C SER A 422 2.20 -25.20 8.82
N ILE A 423 1.28 -24.49 8.17
CA ILE A 423 0.00 -24.08 8.75
C ILE A 423 -0.85 -25.26 9.22
N PRO A 424 -1.01 -26.36 8.46
CA PRO A 424 -1.80 -27.50 8.92
C PRO A 424 -1.24 -28.14 10.19
N ARG A 425 0.11 -28.25 10.31
CA ARG A 425 0.76 -28.75 11.53
C ARG A 425 0.54 -27.79 12.70
N PHE A 426 0.70 -26.50 12.47
CA PHE A 426 0.51 -25.46 13.49
C PHE A 426 -0.93 -25.49 14.05
N ILE A 427 -1.94 -25.56 13.21
CA ILE A 427 -3.34 -25.67 13.58
C ILE A 427 -3.59 -26.97 14.37
N ALA A 428 -3.09 -28.10 13.86
CA ALA A 428 -3.25 -29.40 14.53
C ALA A 428 -2.61 -29.44 15.93
N CYS A 429 -1.44 -28.81 16.11
CA CYS A 429 -0.77 -28.70 17.40
C CYS A 429 -1.49 -27.75 18.36
N LYS A 430 -2.02 -26.64 17.86
CA LYS A 430 -2.82 -25.72 18.69
C LYS A 430 -4.07 -26.37 19.27
N HIS A 431 -4.81 -27.11 18.44
CA HIS A 431 -6.07 -27.74 18.88
C HIS A 431 -5.87 -29.06 19.63
N ASN A 432 -4.70 -29.64 19.55
CA ASN A 432 -4.39 -30.90 20.25
C ASN A 432 -2.97 -30.83 20.86
N PRO A 433 -2.88 -30.44 22.15
CA PRO A 433 -1.61 -30.35 22.87
C PRO A 433 -0.78 -31.65 22.86
N ASP A 434 -1.41 -32.82 22.77
CA ASP A 434 -0.73 -34.12 22.74
C ASP A 434 0.09 -34.32 21.44
N LYS A 435 -0.20 -33.55 20.41
CA LYS A 435 0.58 -33.54 19.15
C LYS A 435 1.83 -32.68 19.21
N VAL A 436 1.95 -31.80 20.21
CA VAL A 436 3.14 -30.95 20.39
C VAL A 436 4.29 -31.82 20.88
N LYS A 437 5.35 -31.90 20.07
CA LYS A 437 6.54 -32.67 20.42
C LYS A 437 7.76 -31.77 20.30
N TYR A 438 8.55 -31.75 21.36
CA TYR A 438 9.85 -31.07 21.36
C TYR A 438 10.97 -32.11 21.18
N LYS A 439 11.89 -31.86 20.24
CA LYS A 439 13.09 -32.74 20.03
C LYS A 439 13.98 -32.79 21.26
N HIS A 440 13.99 -31.74 22.08
CA HIS A 440 14.70 -31.62 23.33
C HIS A 440 13.91 -30.73 24.32
N PRO A 441 13.94 -31.05 25.66
CA PRO A 441 13.18 -30.24 26.63
C PRO A 441 13.55 -28.75 26.65
N MET A 442 14.76 -28.37 26.36
CA MET A 442 15.21 -26.96 26.25
C MET A 442 14.48 -26.17 25.17
N LEU A 443 13.83 -26.83 24.22
CA LEU A 443 13.04 -26.15 23.17
C LEU A 443 11.66 -25.73 23.66
N GLU A 444 11.10 -26.37 24.68
CA GLU A 444 9.77 -26.06 25.17
C GLU A 444 9.58 -24.59 25.57
N PRO A 445 10.45 -23.96 26.36
CA PRO A 445 10.29 -22.54 26.71
C PRO A 445 10.41 -21.59 25.53
N ILE A 446 10.99 -22.04 24.40
CA ILE A 446 11.19 -21.25 23.18
C ILE A 446 10.01 -21.41 22.23
N LEU A 447 9.52 -22.64 22.08
CA LEU A 447 8.55 -23.00 21.04
C LEU A 447 7.13 -23.20 21.58
N SER A 448 6.90 -23.11 22.87
CA SER A 448 5.55 -23.26 23.47
C SER A 448 4.55 -22.25 22.93
N VAL A 449 4.96 -21.00 22.73
CA VAL A 449 4.14 -19.92 22.17
C VAL A 449 3.68 -20.19 20.73
N THR A 450 4.38 -21.08 20.02
CA THR A 450 4.09 -21.47 18.64
C THR A 450 3.80 -22.98 18.52
N TYR A 451 3.32 -23.58 19.59
CA TYR A 451 2.87 -24.97 19.63
C TYR A 451 3.92 -25.97 19.08
N GLY A 452 5.21 -25.74 19.39
CA GLY A 452 6.32 -26.59 18.97
C GLY A 452 6.82 -26.36 17.56
N CYS A 453 6.35 -25.34 16.86
CA CYS A 453 6.80 -24.98 15.52
C CYS A 453 7.80 -23.81 15.57
N ILE A 454 8.83 -23.86 14.75
CA ILE A 454 9.70 -22.68 14.50
C ILE A 454 8.92 -21.75 13.54
N VAL A 455 8.71 -20.50 13.94
CA VAL A 455 8.00 -19.47 13.16
C VAL A 455 8.84 -18.21 13.02
N TYR A 456 9.51 -17.80 14.11
CA TYR A 456 10.15 -16.50 14.20
C TYR A 456 11.68 -16.58 14.17
N GLN A 457 12.30 -15.54 13.64
CA GLN A 457 13.77 -15.36 13.65
C GLN A 457 14.31 -15.33 15.09
N GLU A 458 13.55 -14.72 15.99
CA GLU A 458 13.85 -14.62 17.41
C GLU A 458 13.94 -16.00 18.08
N GLN A 459 13.11 -16.95 17.67
CA GLN A 459 13.19 -18.33 18.15
C GLN A 459 14.48 -19.02 17.67
N VAL A 460 14.85 -18.81 16.41
CA VAL A 460 16.13 -19.34 15.91
C VAL A 460 17.30 -18.79 16.71
N ILE A 461 17.35 -17.48 16.95
CA ILE A 461 18.39 -16.84 17.79
C ILE A 461 18.43 -17.45 19.18
N GLU A 462 17.26 -17.65 19.80
CA GLU A 462 17.16 -18.19 21.16
C GLU A 462 17.58 -19.68 21.23
N ILE A 463 17.30 -20.46 20.19
CA ILE A 463 17.77 -21.86 20.11
C ILE A 463 19.31 -21.90 20.07
N PHE A 464 19.97 -21.08 19.24
CA PHE A 464 21.44 -20.99 19.22
C PHE A 464 22.00 -20.56 20.58
N ARG A 465 21.36 -19.58 21.23
CA ARG A 465 21.80 -19.09 22.54
C ARG A 465 21.69 -20.17 23.63
N ARG A 466 20.50 -20.75 23.80
CA ARG A 466 20.23 -21.68 24.90
C ARG A 466 20.87 -23.06 24.71
N LEU A 467 20.81 -23.61 23.50
CA LEU A 467 21.30 -24.96 23.28
C LEU A 467 22.82 -25.01 23.08
N ALA A 468 23.39 -24.02 22.41
CA ALA A 468 24.79 -24.06 22.03
C ALA A 468 25.68 -22.98 22.69
N GLY A 469 25.09 -22.03 23.45
CA GLY A 469 25.84 -21.02 24.20
C GLY A 469 26.36 -19.85 23.36
N TYR A 470 25.73 -19.54 22.24
CA TYR A 470 26.02 -18.32 21.46
C TYR A 470 25.59 -17.06 22.20
N THR A 471 26.25 -15.94 21.96
CA THR A 471 25.69 -14.63 22.27
C THR A 471 24.51 -14.33 21.34
N LEU A 472 23.61 -13.40 21.72
CA LEU A 472 22.50 -13.00 20.85
C LEU A 472 23.02 -12.41 19.54
N GLY A 473 24.11 -11.64 19.59
CA GLY A 473 24.76 -11.06 18.41
C GLY A 473 25.31 -12.13 17.45
N GLN A 474 26.08 -13.11 17.99
CA GLN A 474 26.58 -14.25 17.20
C GLN A 474 25.43 -15.04 16.56
N ALA A 475 24.38 -15.31 17.31
CA ALA A 475 23.19 -16.05 16.81
C ALA A 475 22.48 -15.31 15.65
N ASP A 476 22.34 -13.98 15.71
CA ASP A 476 21.81 -13.21 14.58
C ASP A 476 22.71 -13.28 13.35
N MET A 477 24.02 -13.24 13.54
CA MET A 477 24.96 -13.39 12.43
C MET A 477 24.82 -14.75 11.73
N VAL A 478 24.70 -15.84 12.49
CA VAL A 478 24.48 -17.19 11.94
C VAL A 478 23.17 -17.24 11.15
N ARG A 479 22.08 -16.78 11.73
CA ARG A 479 20.77 -16.71 11.07
C ARG A 479 20.85 -15.98 9.72
N ARG A 480 21.56 -14.84 9.66
CA ARG A 480 21.78 -14.09 8.40
C ARG A 480 22.64 -14.84 7.40
N ALA A 481 23.69 -15.54 7.84
CA ALA A 481 24.52 -16.36 6.97
C ALA A 481 23.70 -17.48 6.31
N MET A 482 22.84 -18.14 7.09
CA MET A 482 21.91 -19.14 6.57
C MET A 482 20.96 -18.55 5.51
N SER A 483 20.35 -17.39 5.76
CA SER A 483 19.46 -16.72 4.81
C SER A 483 20.16 -16.31 3.51
N LYS A 484 21.48 -16.02 3.55
CA LYS A 484 22.31 -15.70 2.37
C LYS A 484 22.89 -16.93 1.67
N LYS A 485 22.59 -18.14 2.14
CA LYS A 485 23.06 -19.44 1.60
C LYS A 485 24.59 -19.55 1.40
N LYS A 486 25.35 -18.98 2.32
CA LYS A 486 26.83 -19.05 2.29
C LYS A 486 27.31 -20.44 2.77
N VAL A 487 27.46 -21.39 1.88
CA VAL A 487 27.71 -22.81 2.16
C VAL A 487 28.87 -23.05 3.14
N LYS A 488 30.03 -22.37 2.94
CA LYS A 488 31.19 -22.50 3.84
C LYS A 488 30.88 -22.03 5.27
N ASP A 489 30.13 -20.93 5.42
CA ASP A 489 29.78 -20.44 6.74
C ASP A 489 28.76 -21.36 7.41
N ILE A 490 27.84 -21.93 6.65
CA ILE A 490 26.79 -22.84 7.14
C ILE A 490 27.42 -24.12 7.77
N GLU A 491 28.39 -24.74 7.08
CA GLU A 491 29.02 -25.96 7.60
C GLU A 491 29.90 -25.66 8.83
N ARG A 492 30.62 -24.55 8.82
CA ARG A 492 31.38 -24.11 10.01
C ARG A 492 30.44 -23.89 11.20
N GLU A 493 29.31 -23.24 11.00
CA GLU A 493 28.35 -22.98 12.06
C GLU A 493 27.65 -24.26 12.54
N ARG A 494 27.41 -25.24 11.66
CA ARG A 494 26.92 -26.58 12.05
C ARG A 494 27.86 -27.27 13.03
N GLN A 495 29.15 -27.24 12.74
CA GLN A 495 30.15 -27.79 13.62
C GLN A 495 30.21 -27.07 14.97
N ALA A 496 30.19 -25.73 14.95
CA ALA A 496 30.19 -24.94 16.16
C ALA A 496 28.91 -25.12 16.99
N PHE A 497 27.74 -25.23 16.36
CA PHE A 497 26.47 -25.49 17.04
C PHE A 497 26.48 -26.85 17.77
N VAL A 498 26.95 -27.90 17.11
CA VAL A 498 26.93 -29.25 17.66
C VAL A 498 28.06 -29.44 18.68
N TYR A 499 29.32 -29.11 18.30
CA TYR A 499 30.50 -29.48 19.06
C TYR A 499 31.16 -28.31 19.80
N GLY A 500 30.77 -27.08 19.53
CA GLY A 500 31.36 -25.89 20.11
C GLY A 500 32.47 -25.26 19.27
N ASP A 501 32.87 -24.05 19.66
CA ASP A 501 34.01 -23.29 19.10
C ASP A 501 34.68 -22.50 20.23
N ALA A 502 35.79 -23.03 20.75
CA ALA A 502 36.50 -22.40 21.85
C ALA A 502 37.07 -21.00 21.49
N GLY A 503 37.39 -20.75 20.22
CA GLY A 503 37.90 -19.44 19.74
C GLY A 503 36.86 -18.34 19.81
N ARG A 504 35.58 -18.70 19.72
CA ARG A 504 34.40 -17.78 19.81
C ARG A 504 33.67 -17.93 21.15
N ALA A 505 34.17 -18.67 22.09
CA ALA A 505 33.54 -18.99 23.38
C ALA A 505 32.14 -19.64 23.24
N ILE A 506 31.94 -20.48 22.22
CA ILE A 506 30.73 -21.23 21.98
C ILE A 506 30.86 -22.61 22.58
N ALA A 507 30.00 -23.00 23.53
CA ALA A 507 30.06 -24.26 24.23
C ALA A 507 29.68 -25.47 23.34
N GLY A 508 28.72 -25.29 22.46
CA GLY A 508 28.09 -26.32 21.65
C GLY A 508 27.00 -27.11 22.37
N CYS A 509 26.10 -27.70 21.60
CA CYS A 509 24.96 -28.44 22.13
C CYS A 509 25.34 -29.61 22.99
N ILE A 510 26.36 -30.38 22.61
CA ILE A 510 26.82 -31.56 23.36
C ILE A 510 27.31 -31.18 24.76
N ALA A 511 28.07 -30.09 24.89
CA ALA A 511 28.53 -29.60 26.18
C ALA A 511 27.38 -29.16 27.11
N ASN A 512 26.26 -28.74 26.52
CA ASN A 512 25.05 -28.34 27.24
C ASN A 512 24.04 -29.50 27.43
N GLY A 513 24.46 -30.76 27.17
CA GLY A 513 23.67 -31.96 27.45
C GLY A 513 22.66 -32.36 26.36
N VAL A 514 22.76 -31.79 25.15
CA VAL A 514 21.94 -32.20 24.01
C VAL A 514 22.64 -33.34 23.26
N PRO A 515 21.99 -34.50 23.02
CA PRO A 515 22.57 -35.59 22.24
C PRO A 515 22.98 -35.14 20.83
N GLU A 516 24.05 -35.71 20.29
CA GLU A 516 24.62 -35.30 19.00
C GLU A 516 23.66 -35.42 17.84
N ASP A 517 22.93 -36.53 17.74
CA ASP A 517 21.90 -36.79 16.73
C ASP A 517 20.76 -35.78 16.82
N VAL A 518 20.28 -35.49 18.03
CA VAL A 518 19.23 -34.48 18.26
C VAL A 518 19.73 -33.07 17.89
N ALA A 519 20.99 -32.74 18.24
CA ALA A 519 21.56 -31.44 17.88
C ALA A 519 21.65 -31.25 16.36
N LYS A 520 22.07 -32.29 15.64
CA LYS A 520 22.12 -32.29 14.17
C LYS A 520 20.74 -32.13 13.56
N ASP A 521 19.74 -32.86 14.05
CA ASP A 521 18.35 -32.76 13.58
C ASP A 521 17.73 -31.40 13.85
N ILE A 522 18.05 -30.77 14.99
CA ILE A 522 17.58 -29.40 15.28
C ILE A 522 18.23 -28.41 14.31
N TYR A 523 19.55 -28.53 14.07
CA TYR A 523 20.24 -27.66 13.13
C TYR A 523 19.68 -27.77 11.70
N ASP A 524 19.42 -29.00 11.24
CA ASP A 524 18.88 -29.25 9.91
C ASP A 524 17.45 -28.69 9.77
N GLU A 525 16.61 -28.77 10.82
CA GLU A 525 15.28 -28.13 10.86
C GLU A 525 15.41 -26.60 10.79
N ILE A 526 16.30 -26.01 11.59
CA ILE A 526 16.56 -24.56 11.55
C ILE A 526 17.05 -24.14 10.16
N TYR A 527 17.97 -24.88 9.56
CA TYR A 527 18.50 -24.56 8.23
C TYR A 527 17.42 -24.60 7.15
N ALA A 528 16.58 -25.61 7.17
CA ALA A 528 15.44 -25.73 6.25
C ALA A 528 14.47 -24.54 6.39
N PHE A 529 14.28 -24.04 7.61
CA PHE A 529 13.34 -22.97 7.93
C PHE A 529 13.96 -21.56 7.94
N ALA A 530 15.29 -21.42 8.03
CA ALA A 530 15.98 -20.13 8.21
C ALA A 530 15.67 -19.07 7.15
N ASN A 531 15.36 -19.49 5.92
CA ASN A 531 14.95 -18.60 4.82
C ASN A 531 13.52 -18.09 4.98
N TYR A 532 12.70 -18.76 5.78
CA TYR A 532 11.28 -18.55 5.93
C TYR A 532 10.88 -17.95 7.28
N ALA A 533 11.82 -17.97 8.28
CA ALA A 533 11.57 -17.39 9.59
C ALA A 533 11.22 -15.90 9.49
N PHE A 534 10.16 -15.47 10.20
CA PHE A 534 9.69 -14.09 10.17
C PHE A 534 10.23 -13.25 11.32
N ASN A 535 10.33 -11.95 11.10
CA ASN A 535 10.66 -11.01 12.17
C ASN A 535 9.45 -10.86 13.10
N LYS A 536 9.56 -11.38 14.34
CA LYS A 536 8.49 -11.34 15.33
C LYS A 536 8.10 -9.89 15.67
N ALA A 537 9.08 -9.00 15.83
CA ALA A 537 8.84 -7.60 16.16
C ALA A 537 7.93 -6.91 15.13
N HIS A 538 8.18 -7.15 13.82
CA HIS A 538 7.30 -6.67 12.76
C HIS A 538 5.91 -7.29 12.83
N ALA A 539 5.84 -8.62 13.00
CA ALA A 539 4.55 -9.34 13.05
C ALA A 539 3.67 -8.87 14.21
N VAL A 540 4.23 -8.64 15.40
CA VAL A 540 3.51 -8.12 16.57
C VAL A 540 2.98 -6.73 16.31
N ALA A 541 3.79 -5.82 15.76
CA ALA A 541 3.35 -4.46 15.44
C ALA A 541 2.14 -4.46 14.51
N TYR A 542 2.17 -5.30 13.46
CA TYR A 542 1.07 -5.44 12.51
C TYR A 542 -0.13 -6.20 13.10
N ALA A 543 0.10 -7.15 14.00
CA ALA A 543 -0.98 -7.84 14.73
C ALA A 543 -1.76 -6.88 15.63
N ILE A 544 -1.11 -5.89 16.23
CA ILE A 544 -1.79 -4.84 17.01
C ILE A 544 -2.70 -4.00 16.11
N VAL A 545 -2.23 -3.54 14.94
CA VAL A 545 -3.06 -2.79 13.99
C VAL A 545 -4.20 -3.66 13.46
N CYS A 546 -3.94 -4.94 13.14
CA CYS A 546 -4.94 -5.91 12.74
C CYS A 546 -6.03 -6.03 13.81
N TYR A 547 -5.64 -6.24 15.05
CA TYR A 547 -6.57 -6.37 16.18
C TYR A 547 -7.38 -5.09 16.39
N GLN A 548 -6.77 -3.90 16.28
CA GLN A 548 -7.49 -2.63 16.39
C GLN A 548 -8.56 -2.48 15.30
N THR A 549 -8.23 -2.83 14.05
CA THR A 549 -9.21 -2.80 12.95
C THR A 549 -10.33 -3.81 13.16
N ALA A 550 -10.02 -5.02 13.63
CA ALA A 550 -11.00 -6.04 13.98
C ALA A 550 -11.90 -5.61 15.16
N TRP A 551 -11.31 -4.95 16.17
CA TRP A 551 -12.05 -4.45 17.33
C TRP A 551 -13.07 -3.38 16.92
N PHE A 552 -12.69 -2.42 16.07
CA PHE A 552 -13.65 -1.44 15.56
C PHE A 552 -14.73 -2.09 14.71
N LYS A 553 -14.37 -3.03 13.84
CA LYS A 553 -15.37 -3.79 13.08
C LYS A 553 -16.37 -4.51 13.99
N CYS A 554 -15.91 -5.06 15.09
CA CYS A 554 -16.75 -5.79 16.06
C CYS A 554 -17.69 -4.86 16.84
N HIS A 555 -17.18 -3.73 17.34
CA HIS A 555 -17.90 -2.89 18.32
C HIS A 555 -18.47 -1.60 17.75
N TYR A 556 -17.91 -1.10 16.64
CA TYR A 556 -18.30 0.14 15.98
C TYR A 556 -18.39 -0.06 14.47
N THR A 557 -19.13 -1.11 14.08
CA THR A 557 -19.19 -1.57 12.69
C THR A 557 -19.56 -0.45 11.73
N LYS A 558 -20.54 0.39 12.07
CA LYS A 558 -21.01 1.50 11.22
C LYS A 558 -19.93 2.54 10.99
N GLU A 559 -19.29 2.98 12.08
CA GLU A 559 -18.23 3.98 12.05
C GLU A 559 -17.00 3.46 11.28
N TYR A 560 -16.65 2.20 11.53
CA TYR A 560 -15.54 1.55 10.86
C TYR A 560 -15.78 1.37 9.37
N MET A 561 -16.96 0.86 8.98
CA MET A 561 -17.31 0.69 7.57
C MET A 561 -17.43 2.01 6.82
N ALA A 562 -17.92 3.08 7.47
CA ALA A 562 -17.95 4.41 6.87
C ALA A 562 -16.52 4.94 6.59
N ALA A 563 -15.58 4.79 7.54
CA ALA A 563 -14.18 5.16 7.35
C ALA A 563 -13.49 4.29 6.28
N LEU A 564 -13.78 3.00 6.26
CA LEU A 564 -13.25 2.05 5.29
C LEU A 564 -13.71 2.39 3.87
N LEU A 565 -15.00 2.60 3.66
CA LEU A 565 -15.58 3.04 2.38
C LEU A 565 -14.94 4.36 1.91
N THR A 566 -14.76 5.33 2.80
CA THR A 566 -14.06 6.59 2.50
C THR A 566 -12.64 6.36 2.00
N SER A 567 -11.95 5.36 2.53
CA SER A 567 -10.54 5.08 2.21
C SER A 567 -10.34 4.46 0.83
N VAL A 568 -11.38 3.88 0.22
CA VAL A 568 -11.30 3.11 -1.04
C VAL A 568 -12.10 3.74 -2.19
N LEU A 569 -12.40 5.02 -2.11
CA LEU A 569 -13.16 5.76 -3.14
C LEU A 569 -12.52 5.71 -4.54
N ASP A 570 -11.22 5.44 -4.61
CA ASP A 570 -10.44 5.26 -5.83
C ASP A 570 -10.63 3.88 -6.49
N SER A 571 -11.29 2.92 -5.80
CA SER A 571 -11.52 1.56 -6.28
C SER A 571 -13.00 1.17 -6.19
N SER A 572 -13.70 1.25 -7.31
CA SER A 572 -15.13 0.86 -7.39
C SER A 572 -15.36 -0.60 -6.99
N GLU A 573 -14.42 -1.48 -7.27
CA GLU A 573 -14.49 -2.90 -6.88
C GLU A 573 -14.50 -3.06 -5.36
N LYS A 574 -13.56 -2.40 -4.65
CA LYS A 574 -13.49 -2.44 -3.19
C LYS A 574 -14.68 -1.75 -2.53
N VAL A 575 -15.17 -0.67 -3.11
CA VAL A 575 -16.39 -0.01 -2.64
C VAL A 575 -17.57 -0.98 -2.72
N ALA A 576 -17.75 -1.71 -3.82
CA ALA A 576 -18.83 -2.70 -3.97
C ALA A 576 -18.70 -3.84 -2.95
N GLU A 577 -17.48 -4.39 -2.77
CA GLU A 577 -17.20 -5.44 -1.77
C GLU A 577 -17.60 -4.99 -0.35
N TYR A 578 -17.20 -3.79 0.07
CA TYR A 578 -17.50 -3.31 1.43
C TYR A 578 -18.97 -2.90 1.62
N ILE A 579 -19.67 -2.54 0.55
CA ILE A 579 -21.11 -2.34 0.61
C ILE A 579 -21.85 -3.67 0.80
N ALA A 580 -21.41 -4.73 0.14
CA ALA A 580 -21.95 -6.06 0.37
C ALA A 580 -21.75 -6.48 1.85
N GLU A 581 -20.54 -6.26 2.39
CA GLU A 581 -20.27 -6.49 3.82
C GLU A 581 -21.18 -5.66 4.74
N CYS A 582 -21.44 -4.38 4.41
CA CYS A 582 -22.39 -3.56 5.17
C CYS A 582 -23.79 -4.18 5.18
N ARG A 583 -24.29 -4.67 4.03
CA ARG A 583 -25.60 -5.33 3.93
C ARG A 583 -25.66 -6.59 4.77
N ASP A 584 -24.60 -7.41 4.74
CA ASP A 584 -24.50 -8.64 5.56
C ASP A 584 -24.51 -8.32 7.07
N CYS A 585 -23.97 -7.15 7.44
CA CYS A 585 -24.04 -6.60 8.80
C CYS A 585 -25.37 -5.88 9.12
N GLY A 586 -26.36 -5.86 8.20
CA GLY A 586 -27.63 -5.16 8.40
C GLY A 586 -27.55 -3.63 8.28
N ILE A 587 -26.46 -3.10 7.72
CA ILE A 587 -26.21 -1.66 7.55
C ILE A 587 -26.56 -1.26 6.12
N HIS A 588 -27.53 -0.36 5.95
CA HIS A 588 -27.87 0.17 4.63
C HIS A 588 -27.06 1.42 4.29
N LEU A 589 -26.81 1.60 3.00
CA LEU A 589 -26.23 2.82 2.48
C LEU A 589 -27.34 3.78 2.07
N LEU A 590 -27.40 4.93 2.75
CA LEU A 590 -28.36 6.00 2.41
C LEU A 590 -27.80 6.83 1.22
N PRO A 591 -28.65 7.23 0.26
CA PRO A 591 -28.22 8.02 -0.89
C PRO A 591 -27.59 9.36 -0.47
N PRO A 592 -26.79 10.00 -1.36
CA PRO A 592 -26.30 11.34 -1.10
C PRO A 592 -27.42 12.34 -0.93
N ASP A 593 -27.24 13.31 -0.04
CA ASP A 593 -28.17 14.42 0.19
C ASP A 593 -27.39 15.69 0.47
N ILE A 594 -27.72 16.78 -0.21
CA ILE A 594 -26.97 18.02 -0.12
C ILE A 594 -27.03 18.67 1.26
N ASN A 595 -28.08 18.41 2.03
CA ASN A 595 -28.29 18.95 3.37
C ASN A 595 -27.83 18.01 4.48
N GLU A 596 -27.76 16.69 4.25
CA GLU A 596 -27.40 15.70 5.28
C GLU A 596 -26.00 15.11 5.09
N SER A 597 -25.57 14.92 3.84
CA SER A 597 -24.27 14.32 3.57
C SER A 597 -23.09 15.24 3.96
N GLU A 598 -22.06 14.64 4.47
CA GLU A 598 -20.74 15.27 4.67
C GLU A 598 -19.85 15.01 3.43
N ALA A 599 -18.59 15.47 3.48
CA ALA A 599 -17.63 15.20 2.42
C ALA A 599 -17.37 13.69 2.25
N ASP A 600 -17.14 13.01 3.34
CA ASP A 600 -16.84 11.58 3.41
C ASP A 600 -18.09 10.79 3.86
N PHE A 601 -18.04 9.46 3.79
CA PHE A 601 -19.09 8.60 4.34
C PHE A 601 -19.23 8.82 5.85
N THR A 602 -20.46 8.89 6.34
CA THR A 602 -20.76 9.16 7.76
C THR A 602 -21.87 8.27 8.28
N VAL A 603 -21.91 8.10 9.59
CA VAL A 603 -22.99 7.38 10.26
C VAL A 603 -24.22 8.28 10.39
N SER A 604 -25.38 7.77 9.97
CA SER A 604 -26.68 8.39 10.09
C SER A 604 -27.68 7.39 10.71
N GLY A 605 -27.93 7.50 12.01
CA GLY A 605 -28.71 6.52 12.78
C GLY A 605 -28.06 5.14 12.74
N GLU A 606 -28.80 4.13 12.28
CA GLU A 606 -28.30 2.75 12.14
C GLU A 606 -27.66 2.47 10.78
N HIS A 607 -27.50 3.49 9.93
CA HIS A 607 -27.08 3.38 8.54
C HIS A 607 -25.85 4.23 8.25
N ILE A 608 -25.30 4.12 7.03
CA ILE A 608 -24.20 4.93 6.53
C ILE A 608 -24.75 5.85 5.45
N ARG A 609 -24.48 7.15 5.56
CA ARG A 609 -24.82 8.16 4.55
C ARG A 609 -23.68 8.29 3.53
N PHE A 610 -24.03 8.32 2.25
CA PHE A 610 -23.08 8.48 1.15
C PHE A 610 -22.38 9.85 1.20
N GLY A 611 -21.07 9.86 1.09
CA GLY A 611 -20.24 11.07 1.09
C GLY A 611 -20.26 11.80 -0.26
N LEU A 612 -20.38 13.13 -0.26
CA LEU A 612 -20.52 13.90 -1.51
C LEU A 612 -19.25 13.87 -2.38
N VAL A 613 -18.05 13.68 -1.81
CA VAL A 613 -16.80 13.54 -2.57
C VAL A 613 -16.73 12.23 -3.36
N ALA A 614 -17.51 11.23 -2.97
CA ALA A 614 -17.62 9.96 -3.70
C ALA A 614 -18.39 10.08 -5.03
N VAL A 615 -19.09 11.19 -5.27
CA VAL A 615 -19.77 11.48 -6.54
C VAL A 615 -18.73 11.84 -7.60
N LYS A 616 -18.72 11.11 -8.72
CA LYS A 616 -17.75 11.31 -9.81
C LYS A 616 -17.78 12.75 -10.35
N GLY A 617 -16.59 13.31 -10.53
CA GLY A 617 -16.42 14.65 -11.07
C GLY A 617 -16.74 15.79 -10.09
N VAL A 618 -16.99 15.48 -8.81
CA VAL A 618 -17.20 16.47 -7.75
C VAL A 618 -15.93 16.57 -6.90
N GLY A 619 -15.29 17.73 -6.92
CA GLY A 619 -14.03 17.98 -6.23
C GLY A 619 -14.22 18.23 -4.72
N ARG A 620 -13.27 17.77 -3.89
CA ARG A 620 -13.27 17.97 -2.43
C ARG A 620 -13.29 19.46 -2.04
N GLY A 621 -12.62 20.33 -2.79
CA GLY A 621 -12.61 21.77 -2.55
C GLY A 621 -14.02 22.38 -2.64
N PHE A 622 -14.76 22.02 -3.70
CA PHE A 622 -16.15 22.44 -3.85
C PHE A 622 -17.06 21.92 -2.73
N ILE A 623 -16.93 20.65 -2.36
CA ILE A 623 -17.75 20.10 -1.28
C ILE A 623 -17.42 20.74 0.06
N ASN A 624 -16.15 21.04 0.35
CA ASN A 624 -15.80 21.80 1.57
C ASN A 624 -16.46 23.19 1.58
N ALA A 625 -16.56 23.86 0.42
CA ALA A 625 -17.26 25.13 0.32
C ALA A 625 -18.79 24.96 0.55
N VAL A 626 -19.41 23.89 0.04
CA VAL A 626 -20.82 23.54 0.30
C VAL A 626 -21.07 23.36 1.80
N LEU A 627 -20.21 22.58 2.47
CA LEU A 627 -20.31 22.32 3.91
C LEU A 627 -20.12 23.59 4.75
N ALA A 628 -19.16 24.42 4.38
CA ALA A 628 -18.90 25.71 5.05
C ALA A 628 -20.10 26.66 4.88
N GLU A 629 -20.67 26.74 3.68
CA GLU A 629 -21.84 27.56 3.41
C GLU A 629 -23.08 27.04 4.15
N ARG A 630 -23.30 25.73 4.15
CA ARG A 630 -24.36 25.08 4.91
C ARG A 630 -24.23 25.36 6.43
N GLY A 631 -23.00 25.33 6.95
CA GLY A 631 -22.71 25.64 8.35
C GLY A 631 -22.95 27.11 8.72
N ARG A 632 -22.70 28.04 7.77
CA ARG A 632 -22.88 29.50 7.97
C ARG A 632 -24.35 29.94 7.79
N GLY A 633 -24.97 29.50 6.69
CA GLY A 633 -26.28 29.97 6.24
C GLY A 633 -27.44 29.00 6.54
N GLY A 634 -27.19 27.89 7.23
CA GLY A 634 -28.17 26.83 7.44
C GLY A 634 -28.41 25.94 6.22
N PRO A 635 -29.32 24.97 6.33
CA PRO A 635 -29.70 24.08 5.22
C PRO A 635 -30.15 24.84 3.99
N PHE A 636 -29.90 24.27 2.81
CA PHE A 636 -30.40 24.84 1.55
C PHE A 636 -31.90 24.55 1.44
N VAL A 637 -32.69 25.61 1.35
CA VAL A 637 -34.15 25.51 1.36
C VAL A 637 -34.74 25.10 0.00
N SER A 638 -34.02 25.34 -1.08
CA SER A 638 -34.41 25.00 -2.45
C SER A 638 -33.19 24.87 -3.37
N PHE A 639 -33.43 24.29 -4.54
CA PHE A 639 -32.38 24.17 -5.55
C PHE A 639 -31.86 25.53 -6.06
N PRO A 640 -32.72 26.55 -6.31
CA PRO A 640 -32.27 27.91 -6.62
C PRO A 640 -31.43 28.54 -5.48
N ASP A 641 -31.85 28.37 -4.22
CA ASP A 641 -31.07 28.83 -3.06
C ASP A 641 -29.66 28.24 -3.04
N PHE A 642 -29.54 26.94 -3.26
CA PHE A 642 -28.24 26.28 -3.41
C PHE A 642 -27.42 26.91 -4.53
N CYS A 643 -27.94 27.02 -5.73
CA CYS A 643 -27.23 27.59 -6.88
C CYS A 643 -26.79 29.04 -6.64
N GLN A 644 -27.63 29.86 -6.00
CA GLN A 644 -27.31 31.24 -5.69
C GLN A 644 -26.18 31.35 -4.64
N ARG A 645 -26.29 30.60 -3.54
CA ARG A 645 -25.29 30.59 -2.44
C ARG A 645 -23.95 30.01 -2.86
N MET A 646 -23.96 29.01 -3.75
CA MET A 646 -22.74 28.32 -4.20
C MET A 646 -22.11 28.91 -5.47
N PHE A 647 -22.73 29.94 -6.07
CA PHE A 647 -22.30 30.49 -7.37
C PHE A 647 -20.82 30.94 -7.37
N ASP A 648 -20.37 31.58 -6.30
CA ASP A 648 -18.98 32.10 -6.18
C ASP A 648 -17.95 31.02 -5.76
N ALA A 649 -18.38 29.82 -5.44
CA ALA A 649 -17.55 28.71 -4.99
C ALA A 649 -17.22 27.73 -6.14
N GLU A 650 -16.96 28.24 -7.34
CA GLU A 650 -16.64 27.45 -8.53
C GLU A 650 -17.72 26.45 -8.93
N LEU A 651 -18.98 26.79 -8.73
CA LEU A 651 -20.13 26.00 -9.21
C LEU A 651 -20.06 25.86 -10.73
N ASN A 652 -19.80 24.68 -11.25
CA ASN A 652 -19.83 24.43 -12.68
C ASN A 652 -21.01 23.48 -13.06
N LYS A 653 -21.46 23.60 -14.32
CA LYS A 653 -22.62 22.84 -14.81
C LYS A 653 -22.45 21.33 -14.67
N ARG A 654 -21.23 20.80 -14.89
CA ARG A 654 -20.94 19.37 -14.80
C ARG A 654 -21.03 18.83 -13.35
N VAL A 655 -20.52 19.59 -12.38
CA VAL A 655 -20.65 19.22 -10.96
C VAL A 655 -22.12 19.19 -10.56
N LEU A 656 -22.87 20.21 -10.96
CA LEU A 656 -24.30 20.33 -10.65
C LEU A 656 -25.10 19.18 -11.29
N GLU A 657 -24.86 18.88 -12.56
CA GLU A 657 -25.44 17.74 -13.26
C GLU A 657 -25.22 16.43 -12.49
N ASN A 658 -23.98 16.15 -12.10
CA ASN A 658 -23.66 14.90 -11.39
C ASN A 658 -24.33 14.84 -10.01
N LEU A 659 -24.45 15.97 -9.29
CA LEU A 659 -25.18 16.03 -8.03
C LEU A 659 -26.70 15.82 -8.22
N ILE A 660 -27.29 16.30 -9.30
CA ILE A 660 -28.69 16.02 -9.64
C ILE A 660 -28.86 14.55 -9.98
N ARG A 661 -27.99 13.99 -10.85
CA ARG A 661 -28.09 12.63 -11.35
C ARG A 661 -27.92 11.58 -10.22
N CYS A 662 -27.09 11.86 -9.21
CA CYS A 662 -26.94 10.97 -8.06
C CYS A 662 -28.05 11.12 -7.01
N GLY A 663 -28.98 12.04 -7.18
CA GLY A 663 -30.10 12.24 -6.28
C GLY A 663 -29.83 13.14 -5.08
N ALA A 664 -28.74 13.93 -5.07
CA ALA A 664 -28.37 14.77 -3.94
C ALA A 664 -29.41 15.85 -3.57
N PHE A 665 -30.34 16.13 -4.45
CA PHE A 665 -31.43 17.12 -4.27
C PHE A 665 -32.84 16.50 -4.14
N ASP A 666 -32.96 15.15 -4.10
CA ASP A 666 -34.25 14.46 -4.06
C ASP A 666 -35.08 14.84 -2.83
N SER A 667 -34.43 15.12 -1.71
CA SER A 667 -35.10 15.61 -0.48
C SER A 667 -35.82 16.97 -0.64
N MET A 668 -35.52 17.72 -1.68
CA MET A 668 -36.18 18.98 -1.99
C MET A 668 -37.52 18.80 -2.74
N GLY A 669 -37.91 17.55 -3.05
CA GLY A 669 -39.22 17.22 -3.65
C GLY A 669 -39.37 17.60 -5.12
N ILE A 670 -38.27 17.85 -5.84
CA ILE A 670 -38.32 18.18 -7.27
C ILE A 670 -37.73 16.99 -8.04
N TYR A 671 -38.42 16.55 -9.10
CA TYR A 671 -37.94 15.45 -9.94
C TYR A 671 -36.61 15.76 -10.61
N ARG A 672 -35.72 14.74 -10.67
CA ARG A 672 -34.40 14.85 -11.34
C ARG A 672 -34.55 15.24 -12.81
N SER A 673 -35.61 14.74 -13.51
CA SER A 673 -35.91 15.11 -14.88
C SER A 673 -36.14 16.62 -15.05
N ARG A 674 -36.86 17.23 -14.11
CA ARG A 674 -37.16 18.67 -14.10
C ARG A 674 -35.92 19.50 -13.78
N LEU A 675 -35.08 19.05 -12.84
CA LEU A 675 -33.84 19.72 -12.49
C LEU A 675 -32.88 19.72 -13.67
N LEU A 676 -32.69 18.55 -14.34
CA LEU A 676 -31.81 18.42 -15.50
C LEU A 676 -32.23 19.27 -16.70
N GLU A 677 -33.54 19.54 -16.87
CA GLU A 677 -34.02 20.41 -17.92
C GLU A 677 -33.79 21.90 -17.61
N ALA A 678 -33.83 22.29 -16.33
CA ALA A 678 -33.87 23.70 -15.94
C ALA A 678 -32.55 24.26 -15.39
N TYR A 679 -31.61 23.43 -14.92
CA TYR A 679 -30.42 23.86 -14.16
C TYR A 679 -29.51 24.80 -14.95
N GLU A 680 -29.28 24.52 -16.24
CA GLU A 680 -28.40 25.36 -17.06
C GLU A 680 -28.92 26.80 -17.19
N GLN A 681 -30.22 26.94 -17.48
CA GLN A 681 -30.86 28.26 -17.62
C GLN A 681 -30.81 29.03 -16.29
N LEU A 682 -31.03 28.34 -15.17
CA LEU A 682 -30.94 28.93 -13.84
C LEU A 682 -29.51 29.45 -13.55
N VAL A 683 -28.48 28.67 -13.79
CA VAL A 683 -27.06 29.07 -13.58
C VAL A 683 -26.73 30.27 -14.47
N ASP A 684 -27.13 30.25 -15.73
CA ASP A 684 -26.90 31.36 -16.67
C ASP A 684 -27.66 32.65 -16.26
N SER A 685 -28.88 32.53 -15.73
CA SER A 685 -29.64 33.66 -15.19
C SER A 685 -28.99 34.29 -13.96
N ILE A 686 -28.47 33.45 -13.04
CA ILE A 686 -27.73 33.92 -11.86
C ILE A 686 -26.45 34.66 -12.31
N ALA A 687 -25.71 34.09 -13.30
CA ALA A 687 -24.52 34.72 -13.86
C ALA A 687 -24.82 36.10 -14.48
N GLN A 688 -25.91 36.22 -15.24
CA GLN A 688 -26.35 37.49 -15.85
C GLN A 688 -26.76 38.53 -14.80
N ASN A 689 -27.51 38.11 -13.77
CA ASN A 689 -27.95 39.00 -12.69
C ASN A 689 -26.74 39.55 -11.89
N LYS A 690 -25.76 38.71 -11.59
CA LYS A 690 -24.53 39.15 -10.91
C LYS A 690 -23.70 40.11 -11.76
N ARG A 691 -23.56 39.89 -13.06
CA ARG A 691 -22.88 40.81 -13.99
C ARG A 691 -23.56 42.18 -14.06
N LYS A 692 -24.90 42.24 -14.07
CA LYS A 692 -25.67 43.50 -14.04
C LYS A 692 -25.41 44.25 -12.74
N ASN A 693 -25.41 43.58 -11.59
CA ASN A 693 -25.16 44.21 -10.29
C ASN A 693 -23.70 44.72 -10.14
N LEU A 694 -22.71 44.02 -10.71
CA LEU A 694 -21.31 44.47 -10.73
C LEU A 694 -21.09 45.69 -11.67
N ALA A 695 -21.85 45.82 -12.71
CA ALA A 695 -21.76 46.94 -13.65
C ALA A 695 -22.41 48.25 -13.15
N GLY A 696 -22.97 48.27 -11.93
CA GLY A 696 -23.54 49.49 -11.33
C GLY A 696 -24.75 50.05 -12.03
N GLN A 697 -25.45 49.28 -12.89
CA GLN A 697 -26.69 49.69 -13.49
C GLN A 697 -27.81 49.56 -12.48
N PHE A 698 -28.04 50.62 -11.70
CA PHE A 698 -29.29 50.80 -10.96
C PHE A 698 -30.41 50.97 -11.96
N ASP A 699 -31.47 50.19 -11.84
CA ASP A 699 -32.70 50.34 -12.63
C ASP A 699 -33.33 51.66 -12.20
N LEU A 700 -33.31 52.68 -13.09
CA LEU A 700 -33.77 54.05 -12.83
C LEU A 700 -35.31 54.16 -12.67
N PHE A 701 -36.07 53.07 -12.83
CA PHE A 701 -37.52 52.97 -12.75
C PHE A 701 -38.09 52.06 -11.66
N GLY A 702 -37.24 51.49 -10.81
CA GLY A 702 -37.65 50.66 -9.68
C GLY A 702 -37.91 51.51 -8.44
N GLY A 703 -39.18 51.82 -8.18
CA GLY A 703 -39.64 52.55 -6.97
C GLY A 703 -39.15 51.94 -5.67
N GLY A 704 -38.76 52.83 -4.72
CA GLY A 704 -38.25 52.47 -3.42
C GLY A 704 -39.21 51.59 -2.62
N GLY A 705 -38.77 50.41 -2.42
CA GLY A 705 -39.28 49.41 -1.52
C GLY A 705 -38.18 48.41 -1.20
N ASP A 706 -38.07 48.04 0.05
CA ASP A 706 -37.17 47.05 0.60
C ASP A 706 -37.27 45.75 -0.23
N GLN A 707 -36.46 45.61 -1.28
CA GLN A 707 -36.38 44.41 -2.08
C GLN A 707 -35.42 43.46 -1.37
N THR A 708 -35.97 42.65 -0.45
CA THR A 708 -35.47 41.28 -0.26
C THR A 708 -35.30 40.65 -1.65
N GLN A 709 -34.04 40.41 -2.06
CA GLN A 709 -33.73 39.75 -3.33
C GLN A 709 -34.44 38.38 -3.33
N SER A 710 -35.59 38.34 -4.00
CA SER A 710 -36.26 37.04 -4.23
C SER A 710 -35.34 36.19 -5.07
N ALA A 711 -35.07 34.97 -4.59
CA ALA A 711 -34.28 33.98 -5.33
C ALA A 711 -34.89 33.83 -6.76
N PRO A 712 -34.06 33.69 -7.79
CA PRO A 712 -34.58 33.50 -9.16
C PRO A 712 -35.48 32.26 -9.15
N GLU A 713 -36.71 32.45 -9.68
CA GLU A 713 -37.71 31.40 -9.72
C GLU A 713 -37.32 30.32 -10.71
N LEU A 714 -37.26 29.07 -10.26
CA LEU A 714 -36.95 27.92 -11.11
C LEU A 714 -38.12 27.67 -12.07
N GLN A 715 -37.95 28.00 -13.33
CA GLN A 715 -39.00 27.71 -14.35
C GLN A 715 -38.86 26.22 -14.76
N VAL A 716 -39.70 25.37 -14.16
CA VAL A 716 -39.72 23.94 -14.46
C VAL A 716 -40.87 23.59 -15.37
N LYS A 717 -40.59 22.87 -16.44
CA LYS A 717 -41.61 22.22 -17.25
C LYS A 717 -42.26 21.10 -16.45
N ASN A 718 -43.57 20.87 -16.61
CA ASN A 718 -44.26 19.76 -15.96
C ASN A 718 -43.93 18.43 -16.69
N ILE A 719 -42.73 17.90 -16.44
CA ILE A 719 -42.19 16.66 -17.03
C ILE A 719 -42.34 15.55 -15.99
N PRO A 720 -42.75 14.32 -16.40
CA PRO A 720 -42.75 13.16 -15.51
C PRO A 720 -41.33 12.82 -15.07
N GLU A 721 -41.19 12.15 -13.94
CA GLU A 721 -39.90 11.63 -13.51
C GLU A 721 -39.42 10.53 -14.45
N PHE A 722 -38.11 10.32 -14.46
CA PHE A 722 -37.48 9.21 -15.13
C PHE A 722 -38.00 7.87 -14.57
N THR A 723 -37.96 6.84 -15.37
CA THR A 723 -38.27 5.49 -14.91
C THR A 723 -37.27 5.05 -13.81
N ARG A 724 -37.70 4.13 -12.97
CA ARG A 724 -36.84 3.58 -11.92
C ARG A 724 -35.51 3.07 -12.47
N HIS A 725 -35.53 2.44 -13.64
CA HIS A 725 -34.34 1.93 -14.31
C HIS A 725 -33.38 3.06 -14.73
N GLU A 726 -33.91 4.15 -15.31
CA GLU A 726 -33.10 5.31 -15.69
C GLU A 726 -32.47 6.00 -14.47
N LEU A 727 -33.22 6.13 -13.36
CA LEU A 727 -32.70 6.70 -12.12
C LEU A 727 -31.55 5.86 -11.56
N MET A 728 -31.70 4.54 -11.52
CA MET A 728 -30.65 3.63 -11.06
C MET A 728 -29.42 3.67 -11.98
N THR A 729 -29.62 3.81 -13.30
CA THR A 729 -28.53 3.96 -14.26
C THR A 729 -27.75 5.25 -14.01
N MET A 730 -28.44 6.38 -13.78
CA MET A 730 -27.81 7.66 -13.43
C MET A 730 -27.00 7.56 -12.12
N GLU A 731 -27.55 6.88 -11.11
CA GLU A 731 -26.84 6.62 -9.85
C GLU A 731 -25.56 5.81 -10.11
N LYS A 732 -25.65 4.72 -10.87
CA LYS A 732 -24.50 3.87 -11.22
C LYS A 732 -23.42 4.63 -11.98
N GLU A 733 -23.79 5.47 -12.94
CA GLU A 733 -22.85 6.29 -13.72
C GLU A 733 -22.11 7.30 -12.85
N THR A 734 -22.81 7.96 -11.93
CA THR A 734 -22.27 9.06 -11.13
C THR A 734 -21.61 8.62 -9.82
N THR A 735 -22.03 7.51 -9.23
CA THR A 735 -21.52 7.01 -7.94
C THR A 735 -20.76 5.68 -8.08
N GLY A 736 -20.92 4.97 -9.21
CA GLY A 736 -20.43 3.61 -9.39
C GLY A 736 -21.37 2.53 -8.83
N LEU A 737 -22.49 2.91 -8.24
CA LEU A 737 -23.37 2.04 -7.45
C LEU A 737 -24.84 2.28 -7.76
N TYR A 738 -25.66 1.25 -7.56
CA TYR A 738 -27.10 1.36 -7.48
C TYR A 738 -27.50 1.70 -6.04
N LEU A 739 -27.95 2.92 -5.77
CA LEU A 739 -28.22 3.40 -4.41
C LEU A 739 -29.65 3.15 -3.95
N THR A 740 -30.62 3.32 -4.85
CA THR A 740 -32.06 3.24 -4.53
C THR A 740 -32.66 1.87 -4.75
N GLY A 741 -31.89 0.90 -5.29
CA GLY A 741 -32.33 -0.47 -5.57
C GLY A 741 -31.33 -1.15 -6.50
N HIS A 742 -31.60 -2.39 -6.85
CA HIS A 742 -30.83 -3.11 -7.88
C HIS A 742 -31.76 -3.46 -9.06
N PRO A 743 -31.31 -3.39 -10.31
CA PRO A 743 -32.17 -3.76 -11.44
C PRO A 743 -32.73 -5.20 -11.32
N MET A 744 -32.01 -6.09 -10.64
CA MET A 744 -32.44 -7.47 -10.38
C MET A 744 -33.57 -7.59 -9.33
N ASP A 745 -33.90 -6.50 -8.60
CA ASP A 745 -34.97 -6.55 -7.57
C ASP A 745 -36.31 -6.93 -8.15
N GLU A 746 -36.61 -6.50 -9.36
CA GLU A 746 -37.86 -6.81 -10.07
C GLU A 746 -37.92 -8.27 -10.56
N TYR A 747 -36.79 -8.92 -10.67
CA TYR A 747 -36.63 -10.29 -11.20
C TYR A 747 -36.39 -11.34 -10.11
N ARG A 748 -36.38 -10.97 -8.82
CA ARG A 748 -36.05 -11.90 -7.70
C ARG A 748 -36.83 -13.20 -7.70
N ASP A 749 -38.13 -13.13 -8.05
CA ASP A 749 -38.95 -14.34 -8.11
C ASP A 749 -38.60 -15.23 -9.29
N VAL A 750 -38.28 -14.63 -10.43
CA VAL A 750 -37.82 -15.35 -11.62
C VAL A 750 -36.46 -16.02 -11.35
N VAL A 751 -35.53 -15.29 -10.72
CA VAL A 751 -34.19 -15.80 -10.33
C VAL A 751 -34.31 -17.03 -9.43
N LYS A 752 -35.22 -16.98 -8.44
CA LYS A 752 -35.51 -18.12 -7.56
C LYS A 752 -36.12 -19.31 -8.32
N GLN A 753 -37.09 -19.04 -9.23
CA GLN A 753 -37.72 -20.08 -10.04
C GLN A 753 -36.72 -20.78 -10.96
N CYS A 754 -35.80 -20.01 -11.58
CA CYS A 754 -34.75 -20.53 -12.44
C CYS A 754 -33.59 -21.21 -11.67
N LYS A 755 -33.60 -21.14 -10.32
CA LYS A 755 -32.52 -21.63 -9.45
C LYS A 755 -31.14 -21.10 -9.89
N ALA A 756 -31.10 -19.80 -10.24
CA ALA A 756 -29.85 -19.19 -10.66
C ALA A 756 -28.85 -19.18 -9.49
N ALA A 757 -27.61 -19.53 -9.81
CA ALA A 757 -26.51 -19.46 -8.86
C ALA A 757 -26.05 -18.04 -8.67
N SER A 758 -25.69 -17.65 -7.44
CA SER A 758 -25.08 -16.36 -7.12
C SER A 758 -23.66 -16.32 -7.68
N MET A 759 -23.32 -15.25 -8.40
CA MET A 759 -21.98 -15.05 -8.94
C MET A 759 -20.94 -14.91 -7.83
N GLY A 760 -21.27 -14.23 -6.74
CA GLY A 760 -20.41 -14.10 -5.58
C GLY A 760 -20.11 -15.43 -4.91
N ALA A 761 -21.10 -16.34 -4.82
CA ALA A 761 -20.89 -17.67 -4.27
C ALA A 761 -19.95 -18.51 -5.15
N ILE A 762 -20.08 -18.43 -6.47
CA ILE A 762 -19.19 -19.12 -7.40
C ILE A 762 -17.75 -18.57 -7.26
N LEU A 763 -17.58 -17.26 -7.33
CA LEU A 763 -16.26 -16.64 -7.24
C LEU A 763 -15.58 -16.92 -5.88
N SER A 764 -16.34 -16.89 -4.80
CA SER A 764 -15.83 -17.22 -3.46
C SER A 764 -15.39 -18.68 -3.34
N ASP A 765 -16.13 -19.61 -3.96
CA ASP A 765 -15.80 -21.03 -3.94
C ASP A 765 -14.51 -21.33 -4.74
N PHE A 766 -14.35 -20.69 -5.92
CA PHE A 766 -13.14 -20.83 -6.74
C PHE A 766 -11.91 -20.10 -6.14
N ALA A 767 -12.11 -19.13 -5.25
CA ALA A 767 -11.03 -18.43 -4.55
C ALA A 767 -10.44 -19.24 -3.39
N GLN A 768 -11.00 -20.39 -3.01
CA GLN A 768 -10.51 -21.22 -1.91
C GLN A 768 -9.17 -21.89 -2.26
N GLU A 769 -8.21 -21.89 -1.36
CA GLU A 769 -6.86 -22.45 -1.57
C GLU A 769 -6.84 -23.97 -1.82
N GLY A 770 -7.88 -24.70 -1.43
CA GLY A 770 -8.06 -26.12 -1.72
C GLY A 770 -8.75 -26.41 -3.04
N GLY A 771 -9.04 -25.38 -3.83
CA GLY A 771 -9.93 -25.45 -4.98
C GLY A 771 -11.41 -25.41 -4.58
N PRO A 772 -12.31 -25.27 -5.54
CA PRO A 772 -13.73 -25.14 -5.29
C PRO A 772 -14.31 -26.42 -4.64
N ALA A 773 -15.15 -26.24 -3.63
CA ALA A 773 -15.78 -27.32 -2.88
C ALA A 773 -17.20 -27.62 -3.38
N ILE A 774 -17.90 -26.63 -3.94
CA ILE A 774 -19.31 -26.70 -4.36
C ILE A 774 -19.41 -26.72 -5.87
N TYR A 775 -18.63 -25.90 -6.55
CA TYR A 775 -18.62 -25.78 -7.99
C TYR A 775 -17.34 -26.44 -8.55
N HIS A 776 -17.40 -26.93 -9.80
CA HIS A 776 -16.25 -27.54 -10.46
C HIS A 776 -16.17 -27.08 -11.92
N ASP A 777 -14.99 -27.23 -12.49
CA ASP A 777 -14.73 -26.92 -13.89
C ASP A 777 -15.69 -27.70 -14.81
N GLU A 778 -16.12 -27.06 -15.91
CA GLU A 778 -17.10 -27.59 -16.85
C GLU A 778 -18.53 -27.81 -16.30
N GLN A 779 -18.84 -27.41 -15.09
CA GLN A 779 -20.17 -27.46 -14.50
C GLN A 779 -21.13 -26.50 -15.22
N ARG A 780 -22.33 -27.01 -15.58
CA ARG A 780 -23.40 -26.14 -16.08
C ARG A 780 -24.12 -25.46 -14.94
N VAL A 781 -24.10 -24.12 -14.96
CA VAL A 781 -24.81 -23.29 -14.02
C VAL A 781 -25.75 -22.33 -14.74
N THR A 782 -26.84 -21.96 -14.11
CA THR A 782 -27.71 -20.88 -14.57
C THR A 782 -27.33 -19.64 -13.80
N LEU A 783 -27.01 -18.56 -14.51
CA LEU A 783 -26.75 -17.24 -13.93
C LEU A 783 -27.88 -16.28 -14.29
N ALA A 784 -28.15 -15.34 -13.45
CA ALA A 784 -29.08 -14.23 -13.72
C ALA A 784 -28.42 -12.91 -13.28
N GLY A 785 -28.47 -11.92 -14.14
CA GLY A 785 -27.84 -10.64 -13.85
C GLY A 785 -28.11 -9.63 -14.94
N VAL A 786 -27.66 -8.39 -14.73
CA VAL A 786 -27.71 -7.30 -15.71
C VAL A 786 -26.41 -7.28 -16.52
N ILE A 787 -26.50 -7.10 -17.80
CA ILE A 787 -25.33 -6.94 -18.67
C ILE A 787 -24.77 -5.53 -18.51
N THR A 788 -23.58 -5.41 -17.91
CA THR A 788 -22.91 -4.13 -17.68
C THR A 788 -21.90 -3.76 -18.76
N ALA A 789 -21.41 -4.74 -19.52
CA ALA A 789 -20.56 -4.50 -20.68
C ALA A 789 -20.73 -5.63 -21.71
N SER A 790 -20.70 -5.29 -22.98
CA SER A 790 -20.71 -6.27 -24.08
C SER A 790 -19.75 -5.82 -25.19
N ARG A 791 -18.74 -6.65 -25.52
CA ARG A 791 -17.74 -6.36 -26.54
C ARG A 791 -17.62 -7.52 -27.50
N THR A 792 -17.84 -7.27 -28.78
CA THR A 792 -17.64 -8.28 -29.82
C THR A 792 -16.21 -8.28 -30.32
N LYS A 793 -15.67 -9.46 -30.58
CA LYS A 793 -14.34 -9.69 -31.16
C LYS A 793 -14.38 -10.79 -32.22
N THR A 794 -13.64 -10.60 -33.30
CA THR A 794 -13.43 -11.64 -34.30
C THR A 794 -12.29 -12.54 -33.83
N THR A 795 -12.54 -13.84 -33.81
CA THR A 795 -11.55 -14.87 -33.48
C THR A 795 -10.56 -15.10 -34.62
N ARG A 796 -9.45 -15.80 -34.39
CA ARG A 796 -8.48 -16.17 -35.42
C ARG A 796 -9.10 -16.97 -36.56
N ASN A 797 -10.19 -17.71 -36.33
CA ASN A 797 -10.93 -18.49 -37.30
C ASN A 797 -12.04 -17.70 -37.99
N ASN A 798 -11.99 -16.36 -37.95
CA ASN A 798 -12.96 -15.45 -38.57
C ASN A 798 -14.40 -15.63 -38.05
N SER A 799 -14.62 -16.22 -36.88
CA SER A 799 -15.90 -16.29 -36.19
C SER A 799 -16.05 -15.19 -35.13
N LEU A 800 -17.27 -14.68 -34.96
CA LEU A 800 -17.56 -13.67 -33.95
C LEU A 800 -17.71 -14.32 -32.58
N MET A 801 -17.18 -13.67 -31.55
CA MET A 801 -17.43 -13.97 -30.14
C MET A 801 -17.67 -12.66 -29.40
N ALA A 802 -18.35 -12.70 -28.26
CA ALA A 802 -18.51 -11.55 -27.38
C ALA A 802 -18.00 -11.87 -25.98
N TYR A 803 -17.39 -10.85 -25.37
CA TYR A 803 -17.13 -10.77 -23.94
C TYR A 803 -18.30 -10.02 -23.33
N VAL A 804 -19.01 -10.66 -22.44
CA VAL A 804 -20.23 -10.11 -21.81
C VAL A 804 -20.01 -10.10 -20.32
N THR A 805 -20.00 -8.92 -19.69
CA THR A 805 -19.94 -8.79 -18.24
C THR A 805 -21.36 -8.82 -17.70
N LEU A 806 -21.67 -9.80 -16.89
CA LEU A 806 -22.94 -9.97 -16.19
C LEU A 806 -22.73 -9.61 -14.71
N GLU A 807 -23.64 -8.84 -14.14
CA GLU A 807 -23.60 -8.39 -12.73
C GLU A 807 -24.90 -8.77 -12.03
N ASP A 808 -24.80 -9.46 -10.88
CA ASP A 808 -25.93 -9.67 -9.97
C ASP A 808 -25.78 -8.80 -8.72
N ASP A 809 -26.61 -8.96 -7.73
CA ASP A 809 -26.54 -8.22 -6.46
C ASP A 809 -25.35 -8.61 -5.57
N THR A 810 -24.56 -9.61 -5.97
CA THR A 810 -23.43 -10.16 -5.19
C THR A 810 -22.06 -9.95 -5.84
N ALA A 811 -21.98 -10.03 -7.18
CA ALA A 811 -20.71 -9.89 -7.91
C ALA A 811 -20.93 -9.66 -9.41
N SER A 812 -19.83 -9.44 -10.15
CA SER A 812 -19.81 -9.43 -11.60
C SER A 812 -18.88 -10.50 -12.17
N MET A 813 -19.26 -11.12 -13.29
CA MET A 813 -18.46 -12.11 -13.98
C MET A 813 -18.41 -11.80 -15.48
N GLU A 814 -17.22 -11.99 -16.10
CA GLU A 814 -17.09 -11.94 -17.55
C GLU A 814 -17.39 -13.31 -18.17
N MET A 815 -18.31 -13.35 -19.11
CA MET A 815 -18.71 -14.53 -19.86
C MET A 815 -18.27 -14.43 -21.32
N LEU A 816 -17.97 -15.57 -21.92
CA LEU A 816 -17.65 -15.68 -23.34
C LEU A 816 -18.87 -16.23 -24.11
N ALA A 817 -19.44 -15.41 -24.97
CA ALA A 817 -20.49 -15.83 -25.88
C ALA A 817 -19.88 -16.18 -27.28
N PHE A 818 -19.88 -17.45 -27.64
CA PHE A 818 -19.36 -17.89 -28.92
C PHE A 818 -20.39 -17.72 -30.06
N ALA A 819 -19.92 -17.81 -31.32
CA ALA A 819 -20.68 -17.47 -32.51
C ALA A 819 -22.09 -18.09 -32.56
N ARG A 820 -22.28 -19.32 -32.09
CA ARG A 820 -23.58 -19.99 -32.04
C ARG A 820 -24.56 -19.27 -31.12
N VAL A 821 -24.07 -18.91 -29.92
CA VAL A 821 -24.87 -18.17 -28.92
C VAL A 821 -25.17 -16.77 -29.42
N LEU A 822 -24.20 -16.12 -30.07
CA LEU A 822 -24.37 -14.78 -30.64
C LEU A 822 -25.43 -14.78 -31.77
N GLY A 823 -25.54 -15.87 -32.55
CA GLY A 823 -26.58 -16.02 -33.58
C GLY A 823 -27.98 -16.06 -32.99
N ASP A 824 -28.14 -16.79 -31.90
CA ASP A 824 -29.44 -16.99 -31.24
C ASP A 824 -29.82 -15.87 -30.27
N ALA A 825 -28.87 -15.41 -29.42
CA ALA A 825 -29.08 -14.52 -28.31
C ALA A 825 -28.44 -13.12 -28.50
N GLY A 826 -27.75 -12.87 -29.62
CA GLY A 826 -27.01 -11.60 -29.84
C GLY A 826 -27.82 -10.32 -29.61
N PRO A 827 -29.11 -10.24 -29.99
CA PRO A 827 -29.96 -9.08 -29.74
C PRO A 827 -30.16 -8.76 -28.24
N TYR A 828 -30.05 -9.77 -27.39
CA TYR A 828 -30.23 -9.67 -25.92
C TYR A 828 -28.92 -9.43 -25.17
N LEU A 829 -27.78 -9.60 -25.82
CA LEU A 829 -26.46 -9.41 -25.20
C LEU A 829 -25.99 -7.95 -25.34
N ARG A 830 -26.78 -7.02 -24.81
CA ARG A 830 -26.53 -5.57 -24.83
C ARG A 830 -26.48 -5.04 -23.41
N GLU A 831 -25.74 -3.95 -23.24
CA GLU A 831 -25.70 -3.23 -21.96
C GLU A 831 -27.10 -2.83 -21.51
N GLY A 832 -27.40 -3.03 -20.22
CA GLY A 832 -28.68 -2.70 -19.59
C GLY A 832 -29.78 -3.74 -19.78
N VAL A 833 -29.49 -4.91 -20.35
CA VAL A 833 -30.46 -6.01 -20.50
C VAL A 833 -30.28 -7.06 -19.42
#